data_e4ef6506634c1f25a1cc2c1b346a4884
#
_entry.id   e4ef6506634c1f25a1cc2c1b346a4884
#
_cell.length_a   1.000
_cell.length_b   1.000
_cell.length_c   1.000
_cell.angle_alpha   90.00
_cell.angle_beta   90.00
_cell.angle_gamma   90.00
#
_symmetry.space_group_name_H-M   'P 1'
#
loop_
_entity.id
_entity.type
_entity.pdbx_description
1 polymer ?
#
loop_
_entity_poly.entity_id
_entity_poly.type
_entity_poly.pdbx_seq_one_letter_code
_entity_poly.pdbx_strand_id
1 'polypeptide(L)'
;MKKTFLFLLGISAALMASAEIRVLSDVKLGEGFFPRFADAETVTYLAAENASYVQVTSDAALRVDNENLDLNLYRNGEKIVLKPHGDENYICASLSPDQTRILFRTKKGTAICDLNGNELVNLGREINAPVWYGNDYVVGMDSEHDGYYNTAAAIVIASVETKELQYLTDPANMGIFPNVDAASGRIVYCTEGGDIRMLQLNLTEQPIRKMAPRLVQKPDGALLKKIQERKGAMSPSQVKIYINPGHGGWDSDDRLMYLYPIFVGQSVQAPYTREQSFWESQSNLDKGMRLDTMLRDLGFQTKMSRIKNTTADDKDLYDIVEEANTYGANFMLSIHSNAGNPSNYILQLYSGRTAGDNSWYSDMPVNEVTSRQIATLMGDNQYMNEVSCWTRVPMIAGDKTFAKNIMGWSNGYGVLRWLEVPGTLSEGMMHDYLPETYRLMNIDYKRQESFYFAKTFYTWFCEKELPYGAIGGRIHDVYQKQLFPDYKPNKNTRDVYRPILKGLVELWQDGNKVASYTTDTLYNGCYFFWNLQPGTYVVKAKPEGYYAQEDTLVVENNKISYANFGLSMKRETPPVVLDYSPKVEITDSVLVSTQLTISFNWDMDEEATAAALTITPAVEGTITFEDDAHTMRFKPASRFEPGTEYTVTLGTGACHPDDTYENHLQEPFTFKFCTQNRGSVRVIQTYPANNSENIPVDAAFIAIFDGKLATSSNKYFKVYDAAGNDISPVTRNVKLNGAAPAPYGSAKFELKAGTLKANSEYKMVIGAEVADVNGVIVNDPVTITFKTGDEVTTTVPVFNNLDTLFFEGDKETSTGVTSVSTLRNTASKYEGLASNKLTYTFSETNGEAVYVADDVTAIKGNDKSTLGMYVFGDYTFNTLYAKWAVEGDIQYTKICDLDYAGWLYQEAEVTALPAGVDYQFMGFKIVRGTSFLSEKGEVSIDVLRVDFQESVNSAVEDVVAPEQAPLKTIENGYLHILLNGVKYNVQGAVVK
;
A
#
# COMPACT_ATOMS: atom_id res chain seq x y z
N MET A 1 5.31 10.79 -86.06
CA MET A 1 3.84 10.61 -85.89
C MET A 1 3.57 9.74 -84.65
N LYS A 2 2.72 10.18 -83.82
CA LYS A 2 2.11 9.73 -82.59
C LYS A 2 2.63 10.43 -81.35
N LYS A 3 1.91 11.48 -80.99
CA LYS A 3 1.99 12.14 -79.69
C LYS A 3 1.34 11.24 -78.61
N THR A 4 2.08 10.92 -77.56
CA THR A 4 1.48 10.31 -76.36
C THR A 4 1.39 11.40 -75.31
N PHE A 5 0.19 11.74 -74.88
CA PHE A 5 -0.11 12.63 -73.80
C PHE A 5 0.15 11.87 -72.49
N LEU A 6 1.08 12.38 -71.68
CA LEU A 6 1.29 11.93 -70.28
C LEU A 6 0.37 12.76 -69.37
N PHE A 7 -0.66 12.11 -68.80
CA PHE A 7 -1.46 12.69 -67.74
C PHE A 7 -0.66 12.52 -66.44
N LEU A 8 -0.13 13.62 -65.92
CA LEU A 8 0.33 13.68 -64.49
C LEU A 8 -0.89 13.85 -63.64
N LEU A 9 -1.32 12.76 -62.96
CA LEU A 9 -2.17 12.86 -61.81
C LEU A 9 -1.26 13.29 -60.62
N GLY A 10 -1.35 14.56 -60.26
CA GLY A 10 -0.84 15.04 -58.98
C GLY A 10 -1.71 14.49 -57.86
N ILE A 11 -1.19 13.49 -57.19
CA ILE A 11 -1.70 13.11 -55.87
C ILE A 11 -1.11 14.12 -54.91
N SER A 12 -1.88 15.18 -54.58
CA SER A 12 -1.60 15.97 -53.39
C SER A 12 -2.02 15.12 -52.17
N ALA A 13 -1.10 14.39 -51.64
CA ALA A 13 -1.21 13.93 -50.29
C ALA A 13 -1.14 15.18 -49.37
N ALA A 14 -2.30 15.70 -49.03
CA ALA A 14 -2.43 16.58 -47.89
C ALA A 14 -2.04 15.77 -46.69
N LEU A 15 -0.82 15.94 -46.19
CA LEU A 15 -0.51 15.65 -44.79
C LEU A 15 -1.45 16.57 -43.98
N MET A 16 -2.57 16.06 -43.59
CA MET A 16 -3.28 16.61 -42.43
C MET A 16 -2.37 16.35 -41.22
N ALA A 17 -1.56 17.32 -40.89
CA ALA A 17 -1.00 17.40 -39.55
C ALA A 17 -2.24 17.40 -38.63
N SER A 18 -2.42 16.36 -37.84
CA SER A 18 -3.43 16.36 -36.78
C SER A 18 -3.14 17.59 -35.92
N ALA A 19 -4.09 18.51 -35.88
CA ALA A 19 -3.90 19.71 -35.06
C ALA A 19 -3.68 19.23 -33.60
N GLU A 20 -2.56 19.57 -33.03
CA GLU A 20 -2.23 19.26 -31.66
C GLU A 20 -3.38 19.68 -30.73
N ILE A 21 -3.90 18.76 -29.93
CA ILE A 21 -4.97 19.05 -28.95
C ILE A 21 -4.31 19.82 -27.81
N ARG A 22 -4.82 21.02 -27.51
CA ARG A 22 -4.29 21.85 -26.43
C ARG A 22 -5.40 22.30 -25.50
N VAL A 23 -5.12 22.20 -24.19
CA VAL A 23 -5.95 22.82 -23.17
C VAL A 23 -5.66 24.31 -23.16
N LEU A 24 -6.69 25.11 -23.47
CA LEU A 24 -6.60 26.58 -23.51
C LEU A 24 -6.86 27.21 -22.14
N SER A 25 -7.65 26.55 -21.29
CA SER A 25 -7.90 26.94 -19.91
C SER A 25 -8.48 25.76 -19.11
N ASP A 26 -8.19 25.76 -17.83
CA ASP A 26 -8.80 24.91 -16.80
C ASP A 26 -9.28 25.81 -15.66
N VAL A 27 -10.58 25.93 -15.48
CA VAL A 27 -11.17 26.87 -14.54
C VAL A 27 -12.10 26.18 -13.54
N LYS A 28 -11.99 26.48 -12.26
CA LYS A 28 -12.95 26.08 -11.23
C LYS A 28 -14.27 26.82 -11.46
N LEU A 29 -15.38 26.07 -11.56
CA LEU A 29 -16.73 26.61 -11.67
C LEU A 29 -17.44 26.71 -10.31
N GLY A 30 -17.17 25.77 -9.40
CA GLY A 30 -17.79 25.67 -8.09
C GLY A 30 -17.44 24.36 -7.41
N GLU A 31 -18.31 23.92 -6.51
CA GLU A 31 -18.12 22.68 -5.73
C GLU A 31 -19.31 21.74 -5.93
N GLY A 32 -19.04 20.43 -5.99
CA GLY A 32 -20.02 19.37 -6.19
C GLY A 32 -19.46 18.22 -7.02
N PHE A 33 -20.35 17.32 -7.45
CA PHE A 33 -19.97 16.06 -8.10
C PHE A 33 -20.81 15.79 -9.33
N PHE A 34 -20.32 14.93 -10.21
CA PHE A 34 -20.98 14.46 -11.44
C PHE A 34 -21.50 15.62 -12.30
N PRO A 35 -20.62 16.59 -12.66
CA PRO A 35 -21.04 17.70 -13.49
C PRO A 35 -21.45 17.22 -14.89
N ARG A 36 -22.54 17.76 -15.44
CA ARG A 36 -23.01 17.44 -16.78
C ARG A 36 -23.54 18.67 -17.48
N PHE A 37 -23.24 18.81 -18.74
CA PHE A 37 -23.89 19.80 -19.57
C PHE A 37 -25.36 19.42 -19.76
N ALA A 38 -26.27 20.27 -19.28
CA ALA A 38 -27.69 20.21 -19.62
C ALA A 38 -27.95 20.85 -20.99
N ASP A 39 -27.21 21.91 -21.28
CA ASP A 39 -27.11 22.61 -22.53
C ASP A 39 -25.80 23.42 -22.57
N ALA A 40 -25.55 24.15 -23.63
CA ALA A 40 -24.33 24.92 -23.83
C ALA A 40 -24.12 26.05 -22.78
N GLU A 41 -25.13 26.42 -22.01
CA GLU A 41 -25.07 27.51 -21.01
C GLU A 41 -25.24 27.03 -19.57
N THR A 42 -25.60 25.76 -19.39
CA THR A 42 -25.95 25.21 -18.07
C THR A 42 -25.20 23.90 -17.82
N VAL A 43 -24.50 23.83 -16.67
CA VAL A 43 -23.94 22.61 -16.11
C VAL A 43 -24.75 22.24 -14.87
N THR A 44 -25.33 21.06 -14.87
CA THR A 44 -25.96 20.45 -13.69
C THR A 44 -24.96 19.65 -12.90
N TYR A 45 -25.11 19.59 -11.58
CA TYR A 45 -24.23 18.81 -10.69
C TYR A 45 -25.03 18.30 -9.50
N LEU A 46 -24.44 17.39 -8.74
CA LEU A 46 -24.98 16.87 -7.50
C LEU A 46 -24.19 17.45 -6.32
N ALA A 47 -24.86 17.77 -5.22
CA ALA A 47 -24.19 18.17 -3.99
C ALA A 47 -23.62 16.92 -3.30
N ALA A 48 -22.42 17.07 -2.70
CA ALA A 48 -21.72 15.97 -2.05
C ALA A 48 -22.49 15.27 -0.93
N GLU A 49 -23.31 15.99 -0.21
CA GLU A 49 -24.04 15.45 0.95
C GLU A 49 -25.15 14.47 0.59
N ASN A 50 -25.63 14.51 -0.65
CA ASN A 50 -26.80 13.75 -1.09
C ASN A 50 -26.62 13.16 -2.49
N ALA A 51 -25.39 12.96 -2.93
CA ALA A 51 -25.09 12.59 -4.30
C ALA A 51 -25.39 11.12 -4.58
N SER A 52 -26.45 10.82 -5.31
CA SER A 52 -26.57 9.58 -6.07
C SER A 52 -26.57 9.87 -7.56
N TYR A 53 -25.73 9.16 -8.28
CA TYR A 53 -25.70 9.19 -9.73
C TYR A 53 -26.82 8.32 -10.29
N VAL A 54 -27.65 8.88 -11.15
CA VAL A 54 -28.68 8.15 -11.88
C VAL A 54 -28.31 8.14 -13.34
N GLN A 55 -28.02 6.97 -13.87
CA GLN A 55 -27.99 6.81 -15.31
C GLN A 55 -29.42 7.00 -15.84
N VAL A 56 -29.64 8.07 -16.60
CA VAL A 56 -30.94 8.32 -17.23
C VAL A 56 -31.09 7.31 -18.35
N THR A 57 -31.97 6.33 -18.20
CA THR A 57 -32.37 5.46 -19.28
C THR A 57 -33.17 6.29 -20.30
N SER A 58 -32.68 6.35 -21.52
CA SER A 58 -33.37 7.00 -22.62
C SER A 58 -34.49 6.10 -23.16
N ASP A 59 -35.68 6.63 -23.37
CA ASP A 59 -36.77 5.93 -24.08
C ASP A 59 -36.62 5.99 -25.62
N ALA A 60 -35.45 6.36 -26.11
CA ALA A 60 -35.16 6.45 -27.52
C ALA A 60 -35.32 5.09 -28.24
N ALA A 61 -35.82 5.12 -29.46
CA ALA A 61 -36.03 3.92 -30.30
C ALA A 61 -34.72 3.17 -30.61
N LEU A 62 -33.57 3.88 -30.58
CA LEU A 62 -32.23 3.33 -30.62
C LEU A 62 -31.51 3.77 -29.35
N ARG A 63 -31.15 2.83 -28.49
CA ARG A 63 -30.40 3.07 -27.24
C ARG A 63 -29.55 1.88 -26.85
N VAL A 64 -28.59 2.10 -25.99
CA VAL A 64 -27.76 1.07 -25.38
C VAL A 64 -27.78 1.21 -23.86
N ASP A 65 -27.61 0.10 -23.16
CA ASP A 65 -27.40 0.06 -21.74
C ASP A 65 -26.51 -1.14 -21.34
N ASN A 66 -26.16 -1.21 -20.06
CA ASN A 66 -25.40 -2.31 -19.49
C ASN A 66 -26.21 -3.09 -18.43
N GLU A 67 -27.50 -3.23 -18.60
CA GLU A 67 -28.31 -4.01 -17.67
C GLU A 67 -27.75 -5.44 -17.53
N ASN A 68 -27.54 -5.88 -16.29
CA ASN A 68 -26.92 -7.16 -15.91
C ASN A 68 -25.47 -7.34 -16.39
N LEU A 69 -24.75 -6.23 -16.65
CA LEU A 69 -23.37 -6.23 -17.19
C LEU A 69 -23.28 -6.83 -18.61
N ASP A 70 -24.38 -6.88 -19.33
CA ASP A 70 -24.43 -7.20 -20.76
C ASP A 70 -24.40 -5.90 -21.59
N LEU A 71 -23.85 -5.95 -22.79
CA LEU A 71 -23.97 -4.86 -23.76
C LEU A 71 -25.30 -5.00 -24.51
N ASN A 72 -26.30 -4.26 -24.10
CA ASN A 72 -27.64 -4.34 -24.66
C ASN A 72 -27.88 -3.21 -25.68
N LEU A 73 -28.25 -3.58 -26.89
CA LEU A 73 -28.74 -2.65 -27.91
C LEU A 73 -30.26 -2.81 -28.03
N TYR A 74 -30.97 -1.71 -27.93
CA TYR A 74 -32.41 -1.67 -28.21
C TYR A 74 -32.61 -0.98 -29.54
N ARG A 75 -33.25 -1.69 -30.46
CA ARG A 75 -33.54 -1.18 -31.79
C ARG A 75 -35.00 -1.52 -32.13
N ASN A 76 -35.81 -0.52 -32.39
CA ASN A 76 -37.26 -0.69 -32.75
C ASN A 76 -38.04 -1.52 -31.72
N GLY A 77 -37.70 -1.41 -30.44
CA GLY A 77 -38.37 -2.13 -29.36
C GLY A 77 -37.83 -3.55 -29.09
N GLU A 78 -36.88 -4.02 -29.88
CA GLU A 78 -36.23 -5.31 -29.69
C GLU A 78 -34.91 -5.12 -28.89
N LYS A 79 -34.69 -5.98 -27.88
CA LYS A 79 -33.43 -6.05 -27.10
C LYS A 79 -32.48 -7.06 -27.75
N ILE A 80 -31.33 -6.64 -28.15
CA ILE A 80 -30.23 -7.45 -28.71
C ILE A 80 -29.03 -7.40 -27.77
N VAL A 81 -28.56 -8.56 -27.34
CA VAL A 81 -27.32 -8.64 -26.51
C VAL A 81 -26.15 -8.79 -27.46
N LEU A 82 -25.24 -7.82 -27.42
CA LEU A 82 -24.01 -7.80 -28.21
C LEU A 82 -22.85 -8.33 -27.35
N LYS A 83 -21.92 -9.05 -27.98
CA LYS A 83 -20.77 -9.65 -27.32
C LYS A 83 -19.46 -9.43 -28.09
N PRO A 84 -19.05 -8.20 -28.39
CA PRO A 84 -17.83 -7.92 -29.16
C PRO A 84 -16.56 -8.47 -28.50
N HIS A 85 -16.50 -8.56 -27.18
CA HIS A 85 -15.39 -9.15 -26.42
C HIS A 85 -15.67 -10.56 -25.89
N GLY A 86 -16.80 -11.20 -26.30
CA GLY A 86 -17.24 -12.50 -25.81
C GLY A 86 -17.98 -12.41 -24.48
N ASP A 87 -17.81 -13.41 -23.62
CA ASP A 87 -18.46 -13.46 -22.31
C ASP A 87 -17.66 -12.64 -21.27
N GLU A 88 -17.80 -11.34 -21.33
CA GLU A 88 -17.18 -10.35 -20.44
C GLU A 88 -18.26 -9.53 -19.73
N ASN A 89 -17.88 -8.82 -18.68
CA ASN A 89 -18.72 -7.78 -18.09
C ASN A 89 -18.57 -6.49 -18.91
N TYR A 90 -19.67 -5.97 -19.40
CA TYR A 90 -19.71 -4.74 -20.19
C TYR A 90 -20.20 -3.59 -19.33
N ILE A 91 -19.49 -2.46 -19.36
CA ILE A 91 -19.82 -1.25 -18.61
C ILE A 91 -19.68 -0.01 -19.52
N CYS A 92 -20.22 1.10 -19.10
CA CYS A 92 -20.10 2.42 -19.74
C CYS A 92 -20.56 2.45 -21.19
N ALA A 93 -21.60 1.68 -21.55
CA ALA A 93 -22.10 1.68 -22.92
C ALA A 93 -22.72 3.00 -23.32
N SER A 94 -22.31 3.56 -24.46
CA SER A 94 -22.93 4.74 -25.07
C SER A 94 -22.88 4.73 -26.60
N LEU A 95 -23.93 5.27 -27.23
CA LEU A 95 -23.93 5.47 -28.68
C LEU A 95 -23.04 6.66 -29.05
N SER A 96 -22.37 6.56 -30.22
CA SER A 96 -21.73 7.72 -30.84
C SER A 96 -22.76 8.78 -31.19
N PRO A 97 -22.40 10.08 -31.28
CA PRO A 97 -23.30 11.15 -31.66
C PRO A 97 -24.03 10.89 -33.00
N ASP A 98 -23.40 10.26 -33.98
CA ASP A 98 -23.97 9.85 -35.25
C ASP A 98 -24.81 8.56 -35.17
N GLN A 99 -24.88 7.91 -33.98
CA GLN A 99 -25.62 6.70 -33.69
C GLN A 99 -25.23 5.46 -34.55
N THR A 100 -23.98 5.43 -35.02
CA THR A 100 -23.48 4.32 -35.86
C THR A 100 -22.58 3.36 -35.10
N ARG A 101 -22.06 3.75 -33.97
CA ARG A 101 -21.08 3.00 -33.17
C ARG A 101 -21.46 3.02 -31.68
N ILE A 102 -21.00 2.01 -30.99
CA ILE A 102 -21.18 1.85 -29.55
C ILE A 102 -19.80 1.86 -28.88
N LEU A 103 -19.59 2.79 -27.96
CA LEU A 103 -18.48 2.81 -27.02
C LEU A 103 -18.84 1.95 -25.81
N PHE A 104 -17.92 1.13 -25.33
CA PHE A 104 -18.10 0.29 -24.15
C PHE A 104 -16.74 0.00 -23.52
N ARG A 105 -16.78 -0.56 -22.33
CA ARG A 105 -15.60 -1.01 -21.60
C ARG A 105 -15.77 -2.44 -21.09
N THR A 106 -14.68 -3.19 -21.08
CA THR A 106 -14.54 -4.50 -20.42
C THR A 106 -13.14 -4.58 -19.81
N LYS A 107 -12.79 -5.65 -19.12
CA LYS A 107 -11.40 -5.89 -18.64
C LYS A 107 -10.36 -5.98 -19.77
N LYS A 108 -10.78 -6.08 -21.02
CA LYS A 108 -9.89 -6.02 -22.20
C LYS A 108 -9.59 -4.58 -22.64
N GLY A 109 -10.11 -3.60 -21.93
CA GLY A 109 -9.95 -2.17 -22.20
C GLY A 109 -11.23 -1.52 -22.76
N THR A 110 -11.08 -0.26 -23.09
CA THR A 110 -12.12 0.58 -23.70
C THR A 110 -12.13 0.34 -25.20
N ALA A 111 -13.31 0.02 -25.75
CA ALA A 111 -13.43 -0.37 -27.15
C ALA A 111 -14.71 0.18 -27.81
N ILE A 112 -14.76 0.12 -29.11
CA ILE A 112 -15.85 0.59 -29.95
C ILE A 112 -16.27 -0.53 -30.90
N CYS A 113 -17.56 -0.82 -30.97
CA CYS A 113 -18.11 -1.74 -31.93
C CYS A 113 -19.17 -1.07 -32.84
N ASP A 114 -19.53 -1.74 -33.93
CA ASP A 114 -20.70 -1.37 -34.73
C ASP A 114 -22.01 -1.83 -34.05
N LEU A 115 -23.14 -1.48 -34.64
CA LEU A 115 -24.47 -1.88 -34.14
C LEU A 115 -24.78 -3.39 -34.31
N ASN A 116 -23.87 -4.17 -34.84
CA ASN A 116 -23.99 -5.63 -34.98
C ASN A 116 -23.05 -6.35 -33.99
N GLY A 117 -22.28 -5.60 -33.19
CA GLY A 117 -21.35 -6.15 -32.21
C GLY A 117 -19.99 -6.54 -32.81
N ASN A 118 -19.64 -6.10 -34.02
CA ASN A 118 -18.29 -6.28 -34.53
C ASN A 118 -17.37 -5.22 -33.95
N GLU A 119 -16.28 -5.64 -33.27
CA GLU A 119 -15.26 -4.72 -32.76
C GLU A 119 -14.64 -3.95 -33.94
N LEU A 120 -14.66 -2.62 -33.86
CA LEU A 120 -14.06 -1.72 -34.84
C LEU A 120 -12.71 -1.20 -34.33
N VAL A 121 -12.66 -0.81 -33.08
CA VAL A 121 -11.49 -0.20 -32.45
C VAL A 121 -11.38 -0.69 -31.02
N ASN A 122 -10.19 -1.13 -30.63
CA ASN A 122 -9.82 -1.32 -29.24
C ASN A 122 -8.73 -0.29 -28.94
N LEU A 123 -8.96 0.57 -27.97
CA LEU A 123 -8.01 1.62 -27.59
C LEU A 123 -6.83 1.06 -26.79
N GLY A 124 -6.87 -0.24 -26.41
CA GLY A 124 -5.76 -0.96 -25.77
C GLY A 124 -5.44 -0.51 -24.36
N ARG A 125 -6.26 0.37 -23.80
CA ARG A 125 -6.13 0.92 -22.43
C ARG A 125 -7.47 0.93 -21.73
N GLU A 126 -7.42 0.93 -20.43
CA GLU A 126 -8.57 1.13 -19.56
C GLU A 126 -8.77 2.64 -19.38
N ILE A 127 -9.72 3.21 -20.14
CA ILE A 127 -10.18 4.58 -19.94
C ILE A 127 -11.47 4.51 -19.14
N ASN A 128 -11.44 4.97 -17.89
CA ASN A 128 -12.58 4.91 -16.97
C ASN A 128 -13.59 6.00 -17.26
N ALA A 129 -14.88 5.74 -17.00
CA ALA A 129 -15.99 6.64 -17.32
C ALA A 129 -15.90 7.26 -18.73
N PRO A 130 -15.69 6.46 -19.80
CA PRO A 130 -15.47 6.99 -21.14
C PRO A 130 -16.74 7.60 -21.71
N VAL A 131 -16.59 8.76 -22.35
CA VAL A 131 -17.65 9.47 -23.05
C VAL A 131 -17.16 9.92 -24.43
N TRP A 132 -18.06 10.00 -25.39
CA TRP A 132 -17.74 10.48 -26.72
C TRP A 132 -17.41 11.98 -26.73
N TYR A 133 -16.34 12.35 -27.44
CA TYR A 133 -16.06 13.74 -27.82
C TYR A 133 -16.16 13.86 -29.35
N GLY A 134 -17.30 14.28 -29.84
CA GLY A 134 -17.67 14.11 -31.25
C GLY A 134 -17.72 12.64 -31.65
N ASN A 135 -17.43 12.34 -32.90
CA ASN A 135 -17.35 10.97 -33.40
C ASN A 135 -15.92 10.41 -33.40
N ASP A 136 -14.90 11.26 -33.18
CA ASP A 136 -13.50 10.94 -33.48
C ASP A 136 -12.62 10.78 -32.26
N TYR A 137 -13.14 11.15 -31.08
CA TYR A 137 -12.40 11.04 -29.83
C TYR A 137 -13.26 10.45 -28.72
N VAL A 138 -12.57 9.86 -27.73
CA VAL A 138 -13.12 9.41 -26.46
C VAL A 138 -12.42 10.17 -25.34
N VAL A 139 -13.19 10.76 -24.43
CA VAL A 139 -12.69 11.40 -23.21
C VAL A 139 -13.07 10.51 -22.04
N GLY A 140 -12.20 10.38 -21.08
CA GLY A 140 -12.46 9.63 -19.86
C GLY A 140 -11.46 9.97 -18.77
N MET A 141 -11.31 9.11 -17.82
CA MET A 141 -10.28 9.23 -16.78
C MET A 141 -9.31 8.06 -16.87
N ASP A 142 -8.04 8.34 -16.66
CA ASP A 142 -7.00 7.37 -16.39
C ASP A 142 -6.68 7.42 -14.90
N SER A 143 -6.74 6.29 -14.21
CA SER A 143 -6.58 6.24 -12.77
C SER A 143 -5.62 5.13 -12.36
N GLU A 144 -4.78 5.43 -11.38
CA GLU A 144 -3.91 4.48 -10.71
C GLU A 144 -4.44 4.18 -9.32
N HIS A 145 -4.25 2.95 -8.85
CA HIS A 145 -4.65 2.53 -7.50
C HIS A 145 -3.61 1.61 -6.87
N ASP A 146 -3.58 1.57 -5.55
CA ASP A 146 -2.68 0.73 -4.76
C ASP A 146 -3.35 -0.54 -4.22
N GLY A 147 -4.51 -0.91 -4.78
CA GLY A 147 -5.34 -2.00 -4.30
C GLY A 147 -6.36 -1.61 -3.22
N TYR A 148 -6.27 -0.40 -2.67
CA TYR A 148 -7.19 0.11 -1.64
C TYR A 148 -7.88 1.42 -2.04
N TYR A 149 -7.18 2.31 -2.73
CA TYR A 149 -7.70 3.62 -3.15
C TYR A 149 -6.96 4.11 -4.39
N ASN A 150 -7.60 5.02 -5.12
CA ASN A 150 -6.94 5.68 -6.24
C ASN A 150 -5.82 6.59 -5.73
N THR A 151 -4.63 6.43 -6.28
CA THR A 151 -3.44 7.23 -5.96
C THR A 151 -3.24 8.39 -6.92
N ALA A 152 -3.77 8.28 -8.13
CA ALA A 152 -3.76 9.32 -9.14
C ALA A 152 -4.97 9.16 -10.07
N ALA A 153 -5.48 10.27 -10.63
CA ALA A 153 -6.50 10.24 -11.66
C ALA A 153 -6.44 11.49 -12.54
N ALA A 154 -6.47 11.32 -13.84
CA ALA A 154 -6.43 12.41 -14.81
C ALA A 154 -7.53 12.30 -15.84
N ILE A 155 -8.00 13.44 -16.35
CA ILE A 155 -8.86 13.48 -17.54
C ILE A 155 -7.98 13.30 -18.76
N VAL A 156 -8.34 12.32 -19.57
CA VAL A 156 -7.60 11.97 -20.79
C VAL A 156 -8.50 12.04 -22.01
N ILE A 157 -7.91 12.22 -23.20
CA ILE A 157 -8.57 12.14 -24.49
C ILE A 157 -7.82 11.17 -25.40
N ALA A 158 -8.55 10.27 -26.07
CA ALA A 158 -7.98 9.31 -26.99
C ALA A 158 -8.59 9.49 -28.39
N SER A 159 -7.74 9.46 -29.42
CA SER A 159 -8.19 9.45 -30.80
C SER A 159 -8.72 8.07 -31.17
N VAL A 160 -9.91 8.00 -31.76
CA VAL A 160 -10.50 6.74 -32.25
C VAL A 160 -9.69 6.19 -33.44
N GLU A 161 -9.14 7.06 -34.29
CA GLU A 161 -8.39 6.67 -35.47
C GLU A 161 -6.96 6.23 -35.15
N THR A 162 -6.19 7.08 -34.44
CA THR A 162 -4.77 6.83 -34.19
C THR A 162 -4.52 6.02 -32.92
N LYS A 163 -5.49 5.94 -32.01
CA LYS A 163 -5.43 5.36 -30.68
C LYS A 163 -4.46 6.08 -29.73
N GLU A 164 -3.95 7.22 -30.12
CA GLU A 164 -3.10 8.05 -29.28
C GLU A 164 -3.92 8.63 -28.14
N LEU A 165 -3.35 8.56 -26.93
CA LEU A 165 -3.93 9.08 -25.70
C LEU A 165 -3.12 10.30 -25.24
N GLN A 166 -3.84 11.33 -24.84
CA GLN A 166 -3.24 12.55 -24.29
C GLN A 166 -3.89 12.88 -22.94
N TYR A 167 -3.06 13.20 -21.95
CA TYR A 167 -3.48 13.71 -20.65
C TYR A 167 -3.91 15.17 -20.78
N LEU A 168 -5.09 15.49 -20.30
CA LEU A 168 -5.65 16.86 -20.31
C LEU A 168 -5.51 17.54 -18.96
N THR A 169 -5.33 16.77 -17.87
CA THR A 169 -5.08 17.27 -16.51
C THR A 169 -3.93 16.52 -15.88
N ASP A 170 -3.30 17.15 -14.90
CA ASP A 170 -2.29 16.49 -14.08
C ASP A 170 -2.94 15.38 -13.24
N PRO A 171 -2.40 14.13 -13.24
CA PRO A 171 -2.90 13.04 -12.42
C PRO A 171 -2.98 13.33 -10.92
N ALA A 172 -2.10 14.18 -10.40
CA ALA A 172 -2.12 14.61 -9.00
C ALA A 172 -3.37 15.43 -8.62
N ASN A 173 -4.06 16.02 -9.60
CA ASN A 173 -5.28 16.78 -9.38
C ASN A 173 -6.52 15.90 -9.20
N MET A 174 -6.40 14.59 -9.35
CA MET A 174 -7.49 13.63 -9.14
C MET A 174 -8.75 13.98 -9.91
N GLY A 175 -8.61 14.26 -11.22
CA GLY A 175 -9.73 14.61 -12.11
C GLY A 175 -10.56 13.38 -12.47
N ILE A 176 -11.87 13.45 -12.24
CA ILE A 176 -12.80 12.32 -12.39
C ILE A 176 -14.13 12.73 -13.04
N PHE A 177 -14.84 11.76 -13.60
CA PHE A 177 -16.19 11.88 -14.17
C PHE A 177 -16.36 13.00 -15.20
N PRO A 178 -15.64 12.95 -16.32
CA PRO A 178 -15.79 13.96 -17.36
C PRO A 178 -17.15 13.89 -18.05
N ASN A 179 -17.64 15.05 -18.45
CA ASN A 179 -18.77 15.18 -19.39
C ASN A 179 -18.46 16.25 -20.44
N VAL A 180 -18.92 16.06 -21.64
CA VAL A 180 -18.40 16.73 -22.83
C VAL A 180 -19.47 17.57 -23.53
N ASP A 181 -19.10 18.79 -23.92
CA ASP A 181 -19.74 19.60 -24.97
C ASP A 181 -18.74 19.80 -26.11
N ALA A 182 -18.64 18.78 -26.99
CA ALA A 182 -17.65 18.76 -28.07
C ALA A 182 -17.82 19.94 -29.05
N ALA A 183 -19.05 20.38 -29.30
CA ALA A 183 -19.32 21.48 -30.23
C ALA A 183 -18.65 22.78 -29.79
N SER A 184 -18.64 23.07 -28.52
CA SER A 184 -17.97 24.25 -27.96
C SER A 184 -16.54 23.98 -27.41
N GLY A 185 -16.06 22.75 -27.53
CA GLY A 185 -14.71 22.37 -27.11
C GLY A 185 -14.53 22.30 -25.59
N ARG A 186 -15.59 22.00 -24.85
CA ARG A 186 -15.59 22.03 -23.38
C ARG A 186 -15.74 20.66 -22.77
N ILE A 187 -15.02 20.45 -21.66
CA ILE A 187 -15.15 19.26 -20.82
C ILE A 187 -15.36 19.76 -19.39
N VAL A 188 -16.45 19.35 -18.74
CA VAL A 188 -16.61 19.54 -17.29
C VAL A 188 -16.27 18.25 -16.58
N TYR A 189 -15.61 18.37 -15.44
CA TYR A 189 -15.23 17.25 -14.61
C TYR A 189 -15.24 17.67 -13.13
N CYS A 190 -15.19 16.74 -12.22
CA CYS A 190 -14.91 17.07 -10.83
C CYS A 190 -13.57 16.49 -10.39
N THR A 191 -12.99 17.10 -9.38
CA THR A 191 -11.85 16.49 -8.67
C THR A 191 -12.39 15.62 -7.54
N GLU A 192 -11.57 14.72 -7.04
CA GLU A 192 -11.89 13.95 -5.85
C GLU A 192 -12.17 14.86 -4.63
N GLY A 193 -11.57 16.03 -4.57
CA GLY A 193 -11.84 17.06 -3.55
C GLY A 193 -13.17 17.79 -3.73
N GLY A 194 -13.97 17.48 -4.76
CA GLY A 194 -15.28 18.07 -5.01
C GLY A 194 -15.25 19.38 -5.78
N ASP A 195 -14.13 19.77 -6.37
CA ASP A 195 -14.08 20.93 -7.26
C ASP A 195 -14.71 20.59 -8.60
N ILE A 196 -15.73 21.29 -9.04
CA ILE A 196 -16.23 21.24 -10.40
C ILE A 196 -15.37 22.16 -11.27
N ARG A 197 -14.75 21.60 -12.28
CA ARG A 197 -13.84 22.30 -13.17
C ARG A 197 -14.26 22.17 -14.63
N MET A 198 -13.81 23.10 -15.46
CA MET A 198 -14.07 23.08 -16.90
C MET A 198 -12.78 23.31 -17.67
N LEU A 199 -12.46 22.37 -18.54
CA LEU A 199 -11.44 22.53 -19.57
C LEU A 199 -12.05 23.21 -20.81
N GLN A 200 -11.30 24.09 -21.42
CA GLN A 200 -11.54 24.57 -22.78
C GLN A 200 -10.44 24.03 -23.68
N LEU A 201 -10.80 23.27 -24.70
CA LEU A 201 -9.88 22.77 -25.71
C LEU A 201 -9.90 23.68 -26.97
N ASN A 202 -8.78 23.61 -27.73
CA ASN A 202 -8.73 24.18 -29.07
C ASN A 202 -9.52 23.35 -30.12
N LEU A 203 -9.93 22.12 -29.75
CA LEU A 203 -10.72 21.22 -30.58
C LEU A 203 -12.21 21.57 -30.45
N THR A 204 -12.71 22.40 -31.31
CA THR A 204 -14.08 22.96 -31.25
C THR A 204 -14.63 23.23 -32.65
N GLU A 205 -15.93 23.00 -32.83
CA GLU A 205 -16.70 23.31 -34.07
C GLU A 205 -17.27 24.74 -34.05
N GLN A 206 -17.32 25.38 -32.89
CA GLN A 206 -17.90 26.70 -32.70
C GLN A 206 -16.88 27.68 -32.10
N PRO A 207 -17.08 28.99 -32.27
CA PRO A 207 -16.26 29.99 -31.59
C PRO A 207 -16.22 29.81 -30.07
N ILE A 208 -15.03 29.93 -29.49
CA ILE A 208 -14.81 29.77 -28.03
C ILE A 208 -15.66 30.77 -27.26
N ARG A 209 -16.51 30.27 -26.37
CA ARG A 209 -17.34 31.11 -25.50
C ARG A 209 -16.52 31.64 -24.34
N LYS A 210 -16.59 32.96 -24.11
CA LYS A 210 -15.85 33.62 -23.00
C LYS A 210 -16.48 33.47 -21.63
N MET A 211 -17.78 33.14 -21.56
CA MET A 211 -18.49 32.97 -20.28
C MET A 211 -18.53 31.52 -19.86
N ALA A 212 -18.25 31.28 -18.56
CA ALA A 212 -18.45 30.00 -17.95
C ALA A 212 -19.95 29.65 -17.89
N PRO A 213 -20.34 28.38 -18.06
CA PRO A 213 -21.74 27.94 -17.94
C PRO A 213 -22.22 28.17 -16.49
N ARG A 214 -23.53 28.35 -16.35
CA ARG A 214 -24.18 28.47 -15.07
C ARG A 214 -24.23 27.10 -14.38
N LEU A 215 -23.78 27.02 -13.13
CA LEU A 215 -23.95 25.82 -12.30
C LEU A 215 -25.37 25.77 -11.74
N VAL A 216 -26.00 24.60 -11.90
CA VAL A 216 -27.34 24.33 -11.35
C VAL A 216 -27.27 23.03 -10.56
N GLN A 217 -27.44 23.13 -9.26
CA GLN A 217 -27.54 21.95 -8.41
C GLN A 217 -28.82 21.19 -8.74
N LYS A 218 -28.71 19.90 -9.07
CA LYS A 218 -29.89 19.05 -9.18
C LYS A 218 -30.51 18.85 -7.81
N PRO A 219 -31.85 18.94 -7.68
CA PRO A 219 -32.52 18.60 -6.44
C PRO A 219 -32.26 17.13 -6.14
N ASP A 220 -32.01 16.86 -4.84
CA ASP A 220 -31.90 15.51 -4.36
C ASP A 220 -33.07 14.63 -4.73
N GLY A 221 -32.73 13.63 -5.36
CA GLY A 221 -33.28 12.34 -5.48
C GLY A 221 -34.70 12.07 -5.16
N ALA A 222 -35.46 12.18 -6.13
CA ALA A 222 -36.54 11.23 -6.38
C ALA A 222 -36.07 9.75 -6.34
N LEU A 223 -34.76 9.47 -6.41
CA LEU A 223 -34.21 8.12 -6.35
C LEU A 223 -34.02 7.58 -4.93
N LEU A 224 -33.68 8.43 -3.98
CA LEU A 224 -33.52 8.05 -2.57
C LEU A 224 -34.81 7.53 -1.94
N LYS A 225 -35.97 7.98 -2.39
CA LYS A 225 -37.25 7.42 -1.97
C LYS A 225 -37.51 6.00 -2.46
N LYS A 226 -36.80 5.49 -3.47
CA LYS A 226 -36.85 4.09 -3.89
C LYS A 226 -35.91 3.17 -3.13
N ILE A 227 -34.92 3.71 -2.44
CA ILE A 227 -34.09 2.97 -1.52
C ILE A 227 -34.73 3.08 -0.13
N GLN A 228 -35.90 2.50 -0.03
CA GLN A 228 -36.45 1.74 1.07
C GLN A 228 -36.67 2.41 2.42
N GLU A 229 -37.86 2.83 2.57
CA GLU A 229 -38.62 2.25 3.70
C GLU A 229 -38.64 0.73 3.46
N ARG A 230 -37.99 -0.04 4.36
CA ARG A 230 -37.98 -1.51 4.39
C ARG A 230 -39.41 -2.01 4.42
N LYS A 231 -39.97 -2.34 3.28
CA LYS A 231 -41.35 -2.85 3.16
C LYS A 231 -41.31 -4.38 3.09
N GLY A 232 -41.08 -5.03 4.22
CA GLY A 232 -41.22 -6.47 4.39
C GLY A 232 -40.02 -7.29 3.85
N ALA A 233 -40.01 -8.56 4.17
CA ALA A 233 -39.00 -9.52 3.71
C ALA A 233 -39.01 -9.68 2.20
N MET A 234 -37.85 -9.64 1.59
CA MET A 234 -37.68 -9.94 0.16
C MET A 234 -37.62 -11.44 -0.06
N SER A 235 -38.09 -11.93 -1.22
CA SER A 235 -37.73 -13.30 -1.60
C SER A 235 -36.24 -13.33 -2.01
N PRO A 236 -35.51 -14.44 -1.76
CA PRO A 236 -34.11 -14.53 -2.13
C PRO A 236 -33.85 -14.20 -3.61
N SER A 237 -34.74 -14.61 -4.51
CA SER A 237 -34.64 -14.37 -5.95
C SER A 237 -34.75 -12.89 -6.37
N GLN A 238 -35.13 -12.01 -5.44
CA GLN A 238 -35.22 -10.58 -5.65
C GLN A 238 -33.98 -9.85 -5.10
N VAL A 239 -33.12 -10.55 -4.36
CA VAL A 239 -31.95 -9.95 -3.72
C VAL A 239 -30.71 -10.20 -4.58
N LYS A 240 -30.03 -9.12 -4.94
CA LYS A 240 -28.80 -9.11 -5.71
C LYS A 240 -27.63 -8.79 -4.78
N ILE A 241 -26.66 -9.67 -4.66
CA ILE A 241 -25.44 -9.43 -3.89
C ILE A 241 -24.26 -9.38 -4.85
N TYR A 242 -23.51 -8.27 -4.80
CA TYR A 242 -22.24 -8.16 -5.49
C TYR A 242 -21.10 -8.52 -4.52
N ILE A 243 -20.29 -9.51 -4.90
CA ILE A 243 -19.20 -10.04 -4.08
C ILE A 243 -17.89 -9.64 -4.72
N ASN A 244 -17.10 -8.86 -4.03
CA ASN A 244 -15.75 -8.50 -4.41
C ASN A 244 -14.73 -9.22 -3.54
N PRO A 245 -14.13 -10.36 -3.97
CA PRO A 245 -12.93 -10.86 -3.33
C PRO A 245 -11.80 -9.86 -3.57
N GLY A 246 -11.35 -9.15 -2.52
CA GLY A 246 -10.33 -8.12 -2.64
C GLY A 246 -9.01 -8.63 -3.22
N HIS A 247 -8.25 -7.72 -3.80
CA HIS A 247 -7.01 -8.00 -4.54
C HIS A 247 -7.24 -8.90 -5.78
N GLY A 248 -6.18 -9.26 -6.50
CA GLY A 248 -6.28 -10.15 -7.65
C GLY A 248 -4.91 -10.45 -8.24
N GLY A 249 -4.45 -11.68 -8.11
CA GLY A 249 -3.15 -12.09 -8.64
C GLY A 249 -2.15 -12.52 -7.58
N TRP A 250 -0.87 -12.29 -7.87
CA TRP A 250 0.26 -12.81 -7.10
C TRP A 250 1.42 -11.82 -7.03
N ASP A 251 1.15 -10.53 -6.98
CA ASP A 251 2.19 -9.50 -6.90
C ASP A 251 2.29 -8.84 -5.51
N SER A 252 2.88 -7.66 -5.40
CA SER A 252 3.25 -7.11 -4.09
C SER A 252 2.07 -6.60 -3.27
N ASP A 253 0.97 -6.20 -3.90
CA ASP A 253 -0.22 -5.72 -3.22
C ASP A 253 -1.20 -6.84 -2.86
N ASP A 254 -0.99 -8.05 -3.37
CA ASP A 254 -1.76 -9.26 -3.02
C ASP A 254 -1.46 -9.83 -1.63
N ARG A 255 -0.62 -9.17 -0.84
CA ARG A 255 -0.32 -9.44 0.57
C ARG A 255 0.16 -10.87 0.83
N LEU A 256 1.35 -11.18 0.34
CA LEU A 256 2.04 -12.43 0.65
C LEU A 256 2.51 -12.46 2.11
N MET A 257 2.15 -13.54 2.81
CA MET A 257 2.74 -13.89 4.11
C MET A 257 3.48 -15.21 3.98
N TYR A 258 4.80 -15.19 4.09
CA TYR A 258 5.60 -16.40 4.10
C TYR A 258 5.30 -17.25 5.33
N LEU A 259 5.01 -18.52 5.10
CA LEU A 259 4.78 -19.50 6.15
C LEU A 259 6.00 -20.42 6.27
N TYR A 260 6.19 -20.95 7.45
CA TYR A 260 7.29 -21.85 7.76
C TYR A 260 6.73 -23.23 8.11
N PRO A 261 7.39 -24.33 7.68
CA PRO A 261 7.06 -25.62 8.21
C PRO A 261 7.43 -25.63 9.71
N ILE A 262 6.41 -25.78 10.55
CA ILE A 262 6.59 -25.80 12.00
C ILE A 262 6.79 -27.24 12.44
N PHE A 263 8.03 -27.60 12.68
CA PHE A 263 8.41 -28.89 13.22
C PHE A 263 9.02 -28.73 14.59
N VAL A 264 8.49 -29.47 15.55
CA VAL A 264 9.04 -29.50 16.88
C VAL A 264 10.35 -30.29 16.87
N GLY A 265 11.38 -29.72 17.46
CA GLY A 265 12.68 -30.37 17.62
C GLY A 265 13.57 -30.38 16.38
N GLN A 266 13.29 -29.58 15.38
CA GLN A 266 14.18 -29.39 14.23
C GLN A 266 14.60 -27.92 14.09
N SER A 267 15.79 -27.69 13.52
CA SER A 267 16.29 -26.36 13.18
C SER A 267 15.28 -25.61 12.31
N VAL A 268 15.28 -24.28 12.40
CA VAL A 268 14.45 -23.41 11.55
C VAL A 268 14.62 -23.82 10.10
N GLN A 269 13.57 -24.38 9.55
CA GLN A 269 13.57 -24.75 8.12
C GLN A 269 13.36 -23.51 7.26
N ALA A 270 13.80 -23.57 6.01
CA ALA A 270 13.48 -22.54 5.05
C ALA A 270 11.95 -22.32 4.97
N PRO A 271 11.49 -21.09 4.75
CA PRO A 271 10.06 -20.83 4.56
C PRO A 271 9.51 -21.70 3.42
N TYR A 272 8.22 -21.95 3.45
CA TYR A 272 7.51 -22.50 2.30
C TYR A 272 7.79 -21.63 1.07
N THR A 273 7.70 -22.23 -0.10
CA THR A 273 7.79 -21.45 -1.33
C THR A 273 6.71 -20.37 -1.37
N ARG A 274 6.88 -19.40 -2.23
CA ARG A 274 5.89 -18.33 -2.45
C ARG A 274 4.50 -18.91 -2.74
N GLU A 275 4.42 -19.95 -3.55
CA GLU A 275 3.18 -20.61 -3.96
C GLU A 275 2.53 -21.42 -2.84
N GLN A 276 3.29 -21.87 -1.87
CA GLN A 276 2.82 -22.63 -0.69
C GLN A 276 2.47 -21.73 0.49
N SER A 277 2.80 -20.47 0.42
CA SER A 277 2.57 -19.47 1.46
C SER A 277 1.17 -18.87 1.36
N PHE A 278 0.78 -18.09 2.37
CA PHE A 278 -0.50 -17.41 2.37
C PHE A 278 -0.50 -16.23 1.40
N TRP A 279 -1.59 -16.12 0.64
CA TRP A 279 -1.90 -14.96 -0.18
C TRP A 279 -3.29 -14.45 0.17
N GLU A 280 -3.40 -13.17 0.47
CA GLU A 280 -4.68 -12.57 0.77
C GLU A 280 -5.63 -12.65 -0.41
N SER A 281 -5.16 -12.36 -1.61
CA SER A 281 -5.94 -12.45 -2.85
C SER A 281 -6.57 -13.83 -3.06
N GLN A 282 -5.83 -14.92 -2.83
CA GLN A 282 -6.36 -16.28 -2.94
C GLN A 282 -7.33 -16.60 -1.80
N SER A 283 -7.01 -16.18 -0.57
CA SER A 283 -7.87 -16.40 0.59
C SER A 283 -9.23 -15.71 0.43
N ASN A 284 -9.24 -14.47 -0.05
CA ASN A 284 -10.46 -13.71 -0.31
C ASN A 284 -11.30 -14.33 -1.42
N LEU A 285 -10.66 -14.81 -2.49
CA LEU A 285 -11.35 -15.53 -3.56
C LEU A 285 -12.02 -16.81 -3.03
N ASP A 286 -11.32 -17.58 -2.21
CA ASP A 286 -11.86 -18.82 -1.63
C ASP A 286 -13.09 -18.56 -0.77
N LYS A 287 -13.07 -17.47 0.04
CA LYS A 287 -14.23 -17.04 0.84
C LYS A 287 -15.39 -16.60 -0.09
N GLY A 288 -15.09 -15.77 -1.08
CA GLY A 288 -16.09 -15.26 -2.02
C GLY A 288 -16.77 -16.36 -2.82
N MET A 289 -16.02 -17.33 -3.34
CA MET A 289 -16.56 -18.46 -4.11
C MET A 289 -17.52 -19.33 -3.25
N ARG A 290 -17.21 -19.52 -1.96
CA ARG A 290 -18.08 -20.28 -1.05
C ARG A 290 -19.33 -19.52 -0.70
N LEU A 291 -19.20 -18.23 -0.48
CA LEU A 291 -20.34 -17.36 -0.26
C LEU A 291 -21.27 -17.33 -1.49
N ASP A 292 -20.70 -17.20 -2.69
CA ASP A 292 -21.48 -17.25 -3.95
C ASP A 292 -22.30 -18.54 -4.05
N THR A 293 -21.66 -19.69 -3.77
CA THR A 293 -22.34 -20.98 -3.78
C THR A 293 -23.48 -21.02 -2.74
N MET A 294 -23.22 -20.66 -1.50
CA MET A 294 -24.23 -20.67 -0.43
C MET A 294 -25.42 -19.76 -0.77
N LEU A 295 -25.15 -18.56 -1.30
CA LEU A 295 -26.20 -17.62 -1.63
C LEU A 295 -27.06 -18.10 -2.81
N ARG A 296 -26.43 -18.69 -3.85
CA ARG A 296 -27.17 -19.28 -4.99
C ARG A 296 -28.02 -20.45 -4.56
N ASP A 297 -27.52 -21.32 -3.67
CA ASP A 297 -28.28 -22.44 -3.13
C ASP A 297 -29.51 -21.96 -2.33
N LEU A 298 -29.41 -20.79 -1.70
CA LEU A 298 -30.51 -20.10 -1.02
C LEU A 298 -31.46 -19.35 -1.96
N GLY A 299 -31.10 -19.28 -3.26
CA GLY A 299 -31.90 -18.64 -4.30
C GLY A 299 -31.60 -17.15 -4.57
N PHE A 300 -30.50 -16.61 -4.01
CA PHE A 300 -30.07 -15.24 -4.31
C PHE A 300 -29.51 -15.09 -5.73
N GLN A 301 -29.57 -13.88 -6.24
CA GLN A 301 -28.81 -13.48 -7.41
C GLN A 301 -27.45 -12.96 -6.96
N THR A 302 -26.38 -13.49 -7.49
CA THR A 302 -25.03 -13.09 -7.14
C THR A 302 -24.21 -12.74 -8.38
N LYS A 303 -23.29 -11.79 -8.22
CA LYS A 303 -22.27 -11.45 -9.20
C LYS A 303 -20.95 -11.30 -8.45
N MET A 304 -19.87 -11.82 -9.01
CA MET A 304 -18.54 -11.68 -8.44
C MET A 304 -17.68 -10.78 -9.34
N SER A 305 -16.81 -9.95 -8.73
CA SER A 305 -15.83 -9.14 -9.49
C SER A 305 -14.83 -10.02 -10.23
N ARG A 306 -14.44 -11.14 -9.65
CA ARG A 306 -13.52 -12.14 -10.21
C ARG A 306 -13.84 -13.54 -9.71
N ILE A 307 -13.49 -14.56 -10.49
CA ILE A 307 -13.67 -15.99 -10.17
C ILE A 307 -12.38 -16.80 -10.30
N LYS A 308 -11.27 -16.13 -10.58
CA LYS A 308 -9.91 -16.68 -10.65
C LYS A 308 -8.96 -15.77 -9.91
N ASN A 309 -7.76 -16.28 -9.62
CA ASN A 309 -6.69 -15.50 -9.01
C ASN A 309 -5.51 -15.40 -9.98
N THR A 310 -5.58 -14.48 -10.90
CA THR A 310 -4.47 -14.13 -11.81
C THR A 310 -4.35 -12.61 -11.86
N THR A 311 -3.17 -12.10 -12.21
CA THR A 311 -2.95 -10.64 -12.38
C THR A 311 -3.91 -10.02 -13.41
N ALA A 312 -4.39 -10.81 -14.38
CA ALA A 312 -5.41 -10.36 -15.32
C ALA A 312 -6.82 -10.25 -14.72
N ASP A 313 -7.04 -10.82 -13.55
CA ASP A 313 -8.31 -10.73 -12.80
C ASP A 313 -8.29 -9.63 -11.73
N ASP A 314 -7.14 -8.98 -11.53
CA ASP A 314 -7.04 -7.76 -10.74
C ASP A 314 -7.69 -6.60 -11.50
N LYS A 315 -8.74 -6.04 -10.93
CA LYS A 315 -9.55 -4.99 -11.56
C LYS A 315 -9.31 -3.66 -10.89
N ASP A 316 -9.34 -2.60 -11.69
CA ASP A 316 -9.41 -1.24 -11.19
C ASP A 316 -10.58 -1.07 -10.19
N LEU A 317 -10.33 -0.35 -9.10
CA LEU A 317 -11.33 -0.15 -8.04
C LEU A 317 -12.58 0.56 -8.57
N TYR A 318 -12.40 1.47 -9.53
CA TYR A 318 -13.52 2.14 -10.19
C TYR A 318 -14.43 1.15 -10.93
N ASP A 319 -13.84 0.18 -11.65
CA ASP A 319 -14.63 -0.82 -12.38
C ASP A 319 -15.42 -1.72 -11.45
N ILE A 320 -14.83 -2.13 -10.34
CA ILE A 320 -15.51 -2.94 -9.33
C ILE A 320 -16.75 -2.21 -8.83
N VAL A 321 -16.61 -0.92 -8.52
CA VAL A 321 -17.71 -0.07 -8.05
C VAL A 321 -18.77 0.11 -9.15
N GLU A 322 -18.34 0.42 -10.37
CA GLU A 322 -19.24 0.61 -11.52
C GLU A 322 -20.00 -0.67 -11.87
N GLU A 323 -19.34 -1.83 -11.80
CA GLU A 323 -20.02 -3.12 -11.98
C GLU A 323 -21.08 -3.37 -10.90
N ALA A 324 -20.80 -3.05 -9.63
CA ALA A 324 -21.76 -3.21 -8.54
C ALA A 324 -22.96 -2.28 -8.70
N ASN A 325 -22.72 -1.02 -9.08
CA ASN A 325 -23.74 -0.02 -9.34
C ASN A 325 -24.61 -0.42 -10.54
N THR A 326 -23.99 -0.78 -11.66
CA THR A 326 -24.68 -1.21 -12.90
C THR A 326 -25.47 -2.50 -12.69
N TYR A 327 -24.94 -3.46 -11.91
CA TYR A 327 -25.68 -4.67 -11.55
C TYR A 327 -26.92 -4.35 -10.72
N GLY A 328 -26.98 -3.17 -10.10
CA GLY A 328 -28.07 -2.77 -9.22
C GLY A 328 -28.13 -3.66 -7.98
N ALA A 329 -26.97 -3.91 -7.37
CA ALA A 329 -26.87 -4.76 -6.19
C ALA A 329 -27.68 -4.20 -5.02
N ASN A 330 -28.31 -5.08 -4.24
CA ASN A 330 -28.91 -4.68 -2.95
C ASN A 330 -27.84 -4.48 -1.88
N PHE A 331 -26.66 -5.09 -2.09
CA PHE A 331 -25.47 -4.91 -1.23
C PHE A 331 -24.20 -5.33 -1.96
N MET A 332 -23.12 -4.58 -1.76
CA MET A 332 -21.77 -4.94 -2.16
C MET A 332 -20.97 -5.36 -0.94
N LEU A 333 -20.36 -6.54 -0.98
CA LEU A 333 -19.41 -7.02 0.00
C LEU A 333 -18.02 -7.14 -0.62
N SER A 334 -17.08 -6.33 -0.13
CA SER A 334 -15.65 -6.51 -0.40
C SER A 334 -15.04 -7.36 0.71
N ILE A 335 -14.43 -8.49 0.35
CA ILE A 335 -13.91 -9.48 1.30
C ILE A 335 -12.39 -9.36 1.34
N HIS A 336 -11.87 -9.09 2.52
CA HIS A 336 -10.45 -8.93 2.82
C HIS A 336 -10.05 -9.69 4.08
N SER A 337 -8.79 -9.61 4.43
CA SER A 337 -8.24 -9.92 5.75
C SER A 337 -7.22 -8.87 6.12
N ASN A 338 -7.25 -8.40 7.35
CA ASN A 338 -6.51 -7.26 7.84
C ASN A 338 -5.07 -7.62 8.25
N ALA A 339 -4.27 -6.59 8.48
CA ALA A 339 -2.94 -6.64 9.09
C ALA A 339 -2.81 -5.61 10.21
N GLY A 340 -1.96 -5.84 11.21
CA GLY A 340 -1.74 -4.91 12.32
C GLY A 340 -1.41 -5.62 13.62
N ASN A 341 -0.49 -6.58 13.56
CA ASN A 341 0.02 -7.33 14.71
C ASN A 341 0.28 -6.43 15.95
N PRO A 342 0.01 -6.85 17.19
CA PRO A 342 -0.29 -8.23 17.61
C PRO A 342 -1.78 -8.53 17.85
N SER A 343 -2.67 -7.84 17.23
CA SER A 343 -4.11 -7.99 17.44
C SER A 343 -4.74 -9.02 16.51
N ASN A 344 -5.82 -9.66 16.94
CA ASN A 344 -6.70 -10.45 16.09
C ASN A 344 -8.14 -10.06 16.37
N TYR A 345 -8.77 -9.35 15.45
CA TYR A 345 -10.14 -8.84 15.59
C TYR A 345 -10.79 -8.64 14.23
N ILE A 346 -12.10 -8.51 14.24
CA ILE A 346 -12.90 -8.21 13.06
C ILE A 346 -12.99 -6.70 12.88
N LEU A 347 -12.68 -6.23 11.66
CA LEU A 347 -12.92 -4.85 11.25
C LEU A 347 -13.94 -4.84 10.11
N GLN A 348 -15.01 -4.07 10.29
CA GLN A 348 -15.99 -3.80 9.24
C GLN A 348 -15.92 -2.32 8.87
N LEU A 349 -15.54 -2.05 7.64
CA LEU A 349 -15.51 -0.70 7.07
C LEU A 349 -16.74 -0.53 6.18
N TYR A 350 -17.77 0.12 6.66
CA TYR A 350 -18.96 0.38 5.85
C TYR A 350 -18.83 1.68 5.06
N SER A 351 -19.43 1.73 3.88
CA SER A 351 -19.45 2.94 3.05
C SER A 351 -20.13 4.07 3.81
N GLY A 352 -19.34 5.03 4.31
CA GLY A 352 -19.84 6.18 5.07
C GLY A 352 -18.95 6.66 6.21
N ARG A 353 -19.55 7.47 7.07
CA ARG A 353 -18.94 8.04 8.30
C ARG A 353 -19.25 7.18 9.50
N THR A 354 -18.32 7.12 10.44
CA THR A 354 -18.62 6.57 11.77
C THR A 354 -19.68 7.41 12.47
N ALA A 355 -20.58 6.76 13.21
CA ALA A 355 -21.64 7.47 13.94
C ALA A 355 -21.06 8.57 14.84
N GLY A 356 -21.57 9.78 14.70
CA GLY A 356 -21.09 10.98 15.41
C GLY A 356 -20.01 11.78 14.69
N ASP A 357 -19.45 11.29 13.59
CA ASP A 357 -18.60 12.08 12.71
C ASP A 357 -19.48 12.98 11.83
N ASN A 358 -19.35 14.28 12.03
CA ASN A 358 -20.05 15.31 11.24
C ASN A 358 -19.14 15.97 10.19
N SER A 359 -17.96 15.38 9.92
CA SER A 359 -17.06 15.91 8.89
C SER A 359 -17.68 15.78 7.52
N TRP A 360 -17.38 16.73 6.67
CA TRP A 360 -17.69 16.66 5.24
C TRP A 360 -16.63 15.85 4.50
N TYR A 361 -17.07 15.03 3.54
CA TYR A 361 -16.24 14.24 2.64
C TYR A 361 -16.73 14.40 1.21
N SER A 362 -15.84 14.27 0.25
CA SER A 362 -16.09 14.61 -1.16
C SER A 362 -17.11 13.69 -1.86
N ASP A 363 -17.34 12.47 -1.37
CA ASP A 363 -18.29 11.51 -1.94
C ASP A 363 -19.12 10.86 -0.83
N MET A 364 -20.06 11.55 -0.30
CA MET A 364 -20.94 11.05 0.75
C MET A 364 -21.89 9.98 0.20
N PRO A 365 -21.79 8.72 0.66
CA PRO A 365 -22.68 7.66 0.18
C PRO A 365 -24.09 7.85 0.73
N VAL A 366 -25.06 7.59 -0.14
CA VAL A 366 -26.50 7.74 0.16
C VAL A 366 -27.01 6.69 1.15
N ASN A 367 -26.28 5.55 1.23
CA ASN A 367 -26.71 4.35 1.92
C ASN A 367 -25.97 4.11 3.25
N GLU A 368 -25.36 5.16 3.81
CA GLU A 368 -24.53 5.10 5.02
C GLU A 368 -25.19 4.35 6.18
N VAL A 369 -26.47 4.65 6.46
CA VAL A 369 -27.21 4.03 7.57
C VAL A 369 -27.42 2.54 7.33
N THR A 370 -27.83 2.15 6.12
CA THR A 370 -28.05 0.74 5.75
C THR A 370 -26.73 -0.03 5.73
N SER A 371 -25.68 0.55 5.17
CA SER A 371 -24.33 -0.02 5.17
C SER A 371 -23.84 -0.29 6.58
N ARG A 372 -23.98 0.67 7.49
CA ARG A 372 -23.62 0.52 8.90
C ARG A 372 -24.41 -0.59 9.61
N GLN A 373 -25.74 -0.66 9.41
CA GLN A 373 -26.56 -1.67 10.06
C GLN A 373 -26.19 -3.08 9.61
N ILE A 374 -25.98 -3.30 8.31
CA ILE A 374 -25.57 -4.62 7.78
C ILE A 374 -24.16 -4.95 8.25
N ALA A 375 -23.21 -4.00 8.21
CA ALA A 375 -21.85 -4.20 8.70
C ALA A 375 -21.81 -4.56 10.20
N THR A 376 -22.67 -3.94 11.01
CA THR A 376 -22.79 -4.27 12.43
C THR A 376 -23.27 -5.71 12.61
N LEU A 377 -24.38 -6.09 11.97
CA LEU A 377 -24.90 -7.45 12.03
C LEU A 377 -23.86 -8.47 11.51
N MET A 378 -23.11 -8.12 10.47
CA MET A 378 -22.06 -8.97 9.91
C MET A 378 -20.90 -9.17 10.89
N GLY A 379 -20.42 -8.10 11.50
CA GLY A 379 -19.38 -8.18 12.53
C GLY A 379 -19.81 -9.00 13.74
N ASP A 380 -21.02 -8.79 14.23
CA ASP A 380 -21.59 -9.54 15.34
C ASP A 380 -21.70 -11.04 15.01
N ASN A 381 -22.16 -11.38 13.81
CA ASN A 381 -22.22 -12.76 13.35
C ASN A 381 -20.83 -13.41 13.27
N GLN A 382 -19.84 -12.73 12.65
CA GLN A 382 -18.47 -13.26 12.55
C GLN A 382 -17.83 -13.46 13.93
N TYR A 383 -18.11 -12.58 14.88
CA TYR A 383 -17.59 -12.65 16.25
C TYR A 383 -18.03 -13.92 17.00
N MET A 384 -19.11 -14.58 16.55
CA MET A 384 -19.54 -15.88 17.07
C MET A 384 -18.59 -17.03 16.72
N ASN A 385 -17.56 -16.82 15.91
CA ASN A 385 -16.56 -17.82 15.58
C ASN A 385 -15.66 -18.12 16.78
N GLU A 386 -15.80 -19.32 17.35
CA GLU A 386 -15.04 -19.75 18.52
C GLU A 386 -13.75 -20.51 18.17
N VAL A 387 -13.44 -20.74 16.90
CA VAL A 387 -12.15 -21.28 16.48
C VAL A 387 -11.07 -20.22 16.54
N SER A 388 -11.38 -18.99 16.17
CA SER A 388 -10.50 -17.83 16.34
C SER A 388 -10.31 -17.45 17.81
N CYS A 389 -9.16 -16.87 18.11
CA CYS A 389 -8.86 -16.28 19.41
C CYS A 389 -8.89 -14.75 19.28
N TRP A 390 -10.07 -14.18 19.51
CA TRP A 390 -10.26 -12.72 19.38
C TRP A 390 -9.59 -11.98 20.53
N THR A 391 -8.88 -10.91 20.21
CA THR A 391 -8.23 -10.01 21.20
C THR A 391 -9.15 -8.91 21.67
N ARG A 392 -10.19 -8.61 20.92
CA ARG A 392 -11.23 -7.61 21.25
C ARG A 392 -12.51 -7.84 20.45
N VAL A 393 -13.57 -7.15 20.83
CA VAL A 393 -14.83 -7.10 20.09
C VAL A 393 -14.66 -6.51 18.68
N PRO A 394 -15.58 -6.78 17.75
CA PRO A 394 -15.53 -6.22 16.40
C PRO A 394 -15.44 -4.69 16.40
N MET A 395 -14.65 -4.15 15.52
CA MET A 395 -14.61 -2.73 15.21
C MET A 395 -15.47 -2.46 13.98
N ILE A 396 -16.51 -1.65 14.16
CA ILE A 396 -17.42 -1.23 13.08
C ILE A 396 -17.22 0.26 12.85
N ALA A 397 -16.68 0.63 11.71
CA ALA A 397 -16.34 2.02 11.42
C ALA A 397 -16.81 2.43 10.01
N GLY A 398 -17.15 3.68 9.86
CA GLY A 398 -17.32 4.26 8.52
C GLY A 398 -15.95 4.41 7.85
N ASP A 399 -15.84 3.97 6.62
CA ASP A 399 -14.59 3.97 5.87
C ASP A 399 -13.98 5.37 5.75
N LYS A 400 -14.80 6.40 5.58
CA LYS A 400 -14.37 7.81 5.51
C LYS A 400 -13.67 8.26 6.79
N THR A 401 -14.31 8.00 7.93
CA THR A 401 -13.76 8.36 9.25
C THR A 401 -12.52 7.54 9.57
N PHE A 402 -12.54 6.24 9.27
CA PHE A 402 -11.42 5.35 9.51
C PHE A 402 -10.20 5.74 8.68
N ALA A 403 -10.38 5.95 7.37
CA ALA A 403 -9.31 6.36 6.48
C ALA A 403 -8.68 7.68 6.92
N LYS A 404 -9.49 8.68 7.26
CA LYS A 404 -9.00 9.99 7.73
C LYS A 404 -8.23 9.89 9.05
N ASN A 405 -8.77 9.19 10.04
CA ASN A 405 -8.25 9.22 11.40
C ASN A 405 -7.11 8.22 11.65
N ILE A 406 -7.11 7.09 10.94
CA ILE A 406 -6.16 5.99 11.15
C ILE A 406 -5.10 5.95 10.06
N MET A 407 -5.51 6.13 8.81
CA MET A 407 -4.61 6.00 7.65
C MET A 407 -4.08 7.36 7.16
N GLY A 408 -4.74 8.46 7.54
CA GLY A 408 -4.38 9.81 7.09
C GLY A 408 -4.91 10.17 5.69
N TRP A 409 -5.80 9.38 5.12
CA TRP A 409 -6.39 9.59 3.79
C TRP A 409 -7.69 10.40 3.88
N SER A 410 -7.96 11.25 2.91
CA SER A 410 -9.09 12.18 2.99
C SER A 410 -10.44 11.59 2.53
N ASN A 411 -10.46 10.55 1.68
CA ASN A 411 -11.65 10.18 0.93
C ASN A 411 -12.13 8.72 1.06
N GLY A 412 -11.66 8.00 2.07
CA GLY A 412 -12.06 6.61 2.30
C GLY A 412 -11.39 5.62 1.34
N TYR A 413 -11.91 4.39 1.32
CA TYR A 413 -11.38 3.31 0.51
C TYR A 413 -11.92 3.34 -0.91
N GLY A 414 -11.07 3.15 -1.92
CA GLY A 414 -11.44 3.25 -3.33
C GLY A 414 -12.58 2.33 -3.74
N VAL A 415 -12.61 1.11 -3.21
CA VAL A 415 -13.67 0.13 -3.47
C VAL A 415 -15.03 0.47 -2.86
N LEU A 416 -15.09 1.43 -1.92
CA LEU A 416 -16.33 1.94 -1.32
C LEU A 416 -16.66 3.36 -1.79
N ARG A 417 -15.72 4.00 -2.48
CA ARG A 417 -15.88 5.34 -3.04
C ARG A 417 -16.80 5.27 -4.25
N TRP A 418 -17.70 6.22 -4.38
CA TRP A 418 -18.71 6.30 -5.45
C TRP A 418 -19.68 5.11 -5.52
N LEU A 419 -19.74 4.31 -4.46
CA LEU A 419 -20.69 3.21 -4.38
C LEU A 419 -22.11 3.76 -4.19
N GLU A 420 -22.99 3.48 -5.13
CA GLU A 420 -24.40 3.93 -5.12
C GLU A 420 -25.31 2.95 -4.37
N VAL A 421 -24.83 1.77 -4.07
CA VAL A 421 -25.53 0.72 -3.33
C VAL A 421 -24.94 0.60 -1.90
N PRO A 422 -25.70 0.06 -0.93
CA PRO A 422 -25.11 -0.22 0.38
C PRO A 422 -23.93 -1.18 0.27
N GLY A 423 -22.87 -0.93 1.04
CA GLY A 423 -21.71 -1.81 0.98
C GLY A 423 -20.79 -1.72 2.19
N THR A 424 -19.97 -2.76 2.34
CA THR A 424 -18.90 -2.82 3.34
C THR A 424 -17.69 -3.55 2.81
N LEU A 425 -16.53 -3.19 3.30
CA LEU A 425 -15.29 -3.93 3.21
C LEU A 425 -15.12 -4.66 4.55
N SER A 426 -15.11 -5.99 4.50
CA SER A 426 -14.93 -6.86 5.67
C SER A 426 -13.48 -7.29 5.76
N GLU A 427 -12.79 -6.79 6.76
CA GLU A 427 -11.50 -7.26 7.23
C GLU A 427 -11.75 -8.30 8.32
N GLY A 428 -12.17 -9.47 7.91
CA GLY A 428 -12.75 -10.46 8.83
C GLY A 428 -11.79 -11.01 9.85
N MET A 429 -10.50 -11.06 9.55
CA MET A 429 -9.45 -11.70 10.34
C MET A 429 -8.11 -11.04 10.05
N MET A 430 -7.11 -11.27 10.92
CA MET A 430 -5.78 -10.68 10.79
C MET A 430 -4.81 -11.69 10.16
N HIS A 431 -4.45 -11.48 8.90
CA HIS A 431 -3.57 -12.42 8.19
C HIS A 431 -2.09 -12.32 8.58
N ASP A 432 -1.69 -11.30 9.34
CA ASP A 432 -0.35 -11.17 9.92
C ASP A 432 -0.27 -11.63 11.38
N TYR A 433 -1.41 -12.06 11.97
CA TYR A 433 -1.44 -12.82 13.21
C TYR A 433 -1.22 -14.29 12.89
N LEU A 434 0.00 -14.78 13.06
CA LEU A 434 0.45 -16.06 12.51
C LEU A 434 -0.48 -17.26 12.79
N PRO A 435 -1.03 -17.48 14.01
CA PRO A 435 -2.02 -18.52 14.23
C PRO A 435 -3.26 -18.39 13.34
N GLU A 436 -3.72 -17.17 13.06
CA GLU A 436 -4.83 -16.91 12.16
C GLU A 436 -4.46 -17.14 10.71
N THR A 437 -3.23 -16.78 10.30
CA THR A 437 -2.71 -17.04 8.95
C THR A 437 -2.77 -18.54 8.62
N TYR A 438 -2.35 -19.40 9.55
CA TYR A 438 -2.44 -20.86 9.37
C TYR A 438 -3.89 -21.34 9.31
N ARG A 439 -4.82 -20.76 10.07
CA ARG A 439 -6.26 -21.04 9.96
C ARG A 439 -6.81 -20.63 8.59
N LEU A 440 -6.42 -19.47 8.09
CA LEU A 440 -6.82 -18.97 6.77
C LEU A 440 -6.29 -19.81 5.59
N MET A 441 -5.27 -20.64 5.80
CA MET A 441 -4.88 -21.65 4.82
C MET A 441 -5.89 -22.80 4.71
N ASN A 442 -6.68 -23.08 5.77
CA ASN A 442 -7.68 -24.12 5.77
C ASN A 442 -8.95 -23.66 5.05
N ILE A 443 -9.38 -24.44 4.07
CA ILE A 443 -10.51 -24.11 3.21
C ILE A 443 -11.86 -24.14 3.95
N ASP A 444 -12.01 -25.03 4.90
CA ASP A 444 -13.25 -25.21 5.66
C ASP A 444 -13.36 -24.16 6.78
N TYR A 445 -12.22 -23.69 7.28
CA TYR A 445 -12.18 -22.51 8.15
C TYR A 445 -12.70 -21.26 7.43
N LYS A 446 -12.24 -21.01 6.19
CA LYS A 446 -12.77 -19.93 5.36
C LYS A 446 -14.27 -20.07 5.05
N ARG A 447 -14.78 -21.30 4.98
CA ARG A 447 -16.22 -21.57 4.81
C ARG A 447 -17.04 -21.08 6.00
N GLN A 448 -16.51 -21.09 7.22
CA GLN A 448 -17.20 -20.56 8.40
C GLN A 448 -17.46 -19.05 8.26
N GLU A 449 -16.51 -18.29 7.76
CA GLU A 449 -16.73 -16.87 7.51
C GLU A 449 -17.79 -16.64 6.43
N SER A 450 -17.75 -17.40 5.36
CA SER A 450 -18.80 -17.36 4.32
C SER A 450 -20.19 -17.71 4.85
N PHE A 451 -20.28 -18.65 5.81
CA PHE A 451 -21.52 -18.96 6.50
C PHE A 451 -22.09 -17.75 7.25
N TYR A 452 -21.26 -16.99 7.95
CA TYR A 452 -21.70 -15.79 8.66
C TYR A 452 -22.12 -14.67 7.72
N PHE A 453 -21.48 -14.53 6.57
CA PHE A 453 -21.93 -13.62 5.53
C PHE A 453 -23.29 -14.03 4.96
N ALA A 454 -23.46 -15.30 4.62
CA ALA A 454 -24.74 -15.83 4.11
C ALA A 454 -25.86 -15.66 5.13
N LYS A 455 -25.59 -15.98 6.40
CA LYS A 455 -26.49 -15.75 7.52
C LYS A 455 -26.91 -14.28 7.59
N THR A 456 -25.95 -13.35 7.50
CA THR A 456 -26.22 -11.92 7.56
C THR A 456 -27.18 -11.49 6.47
N PHE A 457 -26.93 -11.89 5.22
CA PHE A 457 -27.79 -11.50 4.09
C PHE A 457 -29.16 -12.16 4.15
N TYR A 458 -29.22 -13.44 4.50
CA TYR A 458 -30.50 -14.16 4.59
C TYR A 458 -31.38 -13.62 5.70
N THR A 459 -30.79 -13.29 6.85
CA THR A 459 -31.50 -12.64 7.95
C THR A 459 -31.91 -11.22 7.60
N TRP A 460 -31.00 -10.43 7.01
CA TRP A 460 -31.24 -9.01 6.73
C TRP A 460 -32.29 -8.79 5.65
N PHE A 461 -32.14 -9.46 4.50
CA PHE A 461 -33.01 -9.22 3.34
C PHE A 461 -34.28 -10.05 3.35
N CYS A 462 -34.19 -11.28 3.84
CA CYS A 462 -35.30 -12.22 3.73
C CYS A 462 -36.06 -12.48 5.05
N GLU A 463 -35.53 -11.95 6.17
CA GLU A 463 -36.07 -12.23 7.52
C GLU A 463 -36.20 -13.74 7.79
N LYS A 464 -35.23 -14.53 7.30
CA LYS A 464 -35.19 -15.99 7.41
C LYS A 464 -33.89 -16.43 8.04
N GLU A 465 -33.94 -17.62 8.61
CA GLU A 465 -32.79 -18.34 9.12
C GLU A 465 -32.27 -19.32 8.06
N LEU A 466 -30.95 -19.52 8.01
CA LEU A 466 -30.36 -20.56 7.18
C LEU A 466 -31.02 -21.92 7.55
N PRO A 467 -31.44 -22.73 6.57
CA PRO A 467 -32.20 -23.97 6.83
C PRO A 467 -31.30 -25.12 7.31
N TYR A 468 -30.11 -24.83 7.73
CA TYR A 468 -29.11 -25.77 8.24
C TYR A 468 -28.24 -25.12 9.28
N GLY A 469 -27.59 -25.97 10.08
CA GLY A 469 -26.51 -25.55 10.97
C GLY A 469 -25.19 -26.20 10.61
N ALA A 470 -24.22 -26.04 11.47
CA ALA A 470 -22.90 -26.62 11.32
C ALA A 470 -22.25 -26.91 12.67
N ILE A 471 -21.22 -27.73 12.68
CA ILE A 471 -20.32 -27.92 13.81
C ILE A 471 -18.91 -27.57 13.37
N GLY A 472 -18.28 -26.64 14.10
CA GLY A 472 -16.88 -26.25 13.92
C GLY A 472 -16.08 -26.52 15.19
N GLY A 473 -14.76 -26.52 15.03
CA GLY A 473 -13.87 -26.63 16.17
C GLY A 473 -12.41 -26.77 15.78
N ARG A 474 -11.58 -26.82 16.79
CA ARG A 474 -10.16 -27.17 16.64
C ARG A 474 -9.73 -28.15 17.72
N ILE A 475 -8.77 -28.97 17.36
CA ILE A 475 -8.09 -29.86 18.30
C ILE A 475 -6.66 -29.34 18.54
N HIS A 476 -6.27 -29.29 19.80
CA HIS A 476 -4.94 -28.82 20.21
C HIS A 476 -4.44 -29.62 21.42
N ASP A 477 -3.14 -29.64 21.59
CA ASP A 477 -2.49 -30.17 22.76
C ASP A 477 -2.76 -29.25 23.97
N VAL A 478 -2.91 -29.79 25.17
CA VAL A 478 -3.16 -28.99 26.38
C VAL A 478 -1.89 -28.60 27.11
N TYR A 479 -0.76 -29.20 26.78
CA TYR A 479 0.52 -28.97 27.42
C TYR A 479 1.57 -28.38 26.48
N GLN A 480 1.63 -28.90 25.25
CA GLN A 480 2.64 -28.46 24.30
C GLN A 480 2.29 -27.10 23.70
N LYS A 481 3.17 -26.13 23.91
CA LYS A 481 2.99 -24.78 23.35
C LYS A 481 3.51 -24.66 21.95
N GLN A 482 3.00 -23.70 21.23
CA GLN A 482 3.44 -23.36 19.89
C GLN A 482 4.84 -22.75 19.91
N LEU A 483 5.71 -23.22 19.01
CA LEU A 483 7.06 -22.71 18.83
C LEU A 483 7.14 -22.05 17.43
N PHE A 484 6.69 -20.81 17.34
CA PHE A 484 6.88 -20.01 16.12
C PHE A 484 8.26 -19.33 16.20
N PRO A 485 9.09 -19.40 15.14
CA PRO A 485 10.46 -18.89 15.19
C PRO A 485 10.58 -17.42 15.58
N ASP A 486 9.74 -16.55 15.04
CA ASP A 486 9.82 -15.10 15.23
C ASP A 486 8.52 -14.47 15.73
N TYR A 487 7.61 -15.27 16.27
CA TYR A 487 6.30 -14.82 16.62
C TYR A 487 5.78 -15.45 17.93
N LYS A 488 5.14 -14.64 18.78
CA LYS A 488 4.51 -15.12 20.01
C LYS A 488 2.99 -15.01 19.90
N PRO A 489 2.26 -16.12 20.10
CA PRO A 489 0.80 -16.06 20.19
C PRO A 489 0.34 -15.13 21.32
N ASN A 490 -0.86 -14.61 21.21
CA ASN A 490 -1.46 -13.78 22.25
C ASN A 490 -1.57 -14.59 23.56
N LYS A 491 -1.05 -14.01 24.63
CA LYS A 491 -1.09 -14.64 25.96
C LYS A 491 -2.52 -14.88 26.39
N ASN A 492 -2.73 -15.95 27.16
CA ASN A 492 -4.03 -16.36 27.70
C ASN A 492 -5.09 -16.73 26.63
N THR A 493 -4.66 -17.11 25.45
CA THR A 493 -5.52 -17.64 24.39
C THR A 493 -5.18 -19.10 24.11
N ARG A 494 -6.10 -19.83 23.48
CA ARG A 494 -5.83 -21.20 23.01
C ARG A 494 -4.75 -21.26 21.93
N ASP A 495 -4.38 -20.13 21.35
CA ASP A 495 -3.31 -20.05 20.34
C ASP A 495 -1.92 -20.31 20.91
N VAL A 496 -1.73 -20.26 22.21
CA VAL A 496 -0.47 -20.65 22.84
C VAL A 496 -0.23 -22.16 22.74
N TYR A 497 -1.26 -22.97 22.51
CA TYR A 497 -1.16 -24.41 22.44
C TYR A 497 -1.04 -24.92 21.01
N ARG A 498 -0.25 -25.98 20.85
CA ARG A 498 0.04 -26.59 19.57
C ARG A 498 -1.21 -27.25 18.97
N PRO A 499 -1.59 -26.94 17.72
CA PRO A 499 -2.64 -27.67 17.03
C PRO A 499 -2.21 -29.10 16.72
N ILE A 500 -3.16 -30.04 16.79
CA ILE A 500 -2.91 -31.44 16.45
C ILE A 500 -3.18 -31.63 14.96
N LEU A 501 -2.15 -32.10 14.25
CA LEU A 501 -2.16 -32.35 12.81
C LEU A 501 -2.60 -33.79 12.52
N LYS A 502 -3.29 -34.02 11.41
CA LYS A 502 -3.80 -35.32 10.99
C LYS A 502 -4.66 -36.01 12.04
N GLY A 503 -5.22 -35.26 12.97
CA GLY A 503 -6.05 -35.77 14.04
C GLY A 503 -7.45 -36.13 13.52
N LEU A 504 -7.92 -37.35 13.84
CA LEU A 504 -9.24 -37.81 13.47
C LEU A 504 -10.31 -37.19 14.38
N VAL A 505 -11.34 -36.61 13.79
CA VAL A 505 -12.57 -36.15 14.44
C VAL A 505 -13.75 -36.83 13.79
N GLU A 506 -14.58 -37.50 14.57
CA GLU A 506 -15.78 -38.22 14.11
C GLU A 506 -17.05 -37.51 14.54
N LEU A 507 -18.03 -37.47 13.66
CA LEU A 507 -19.39 -36.99 13.95
C LEU A 507 -20.35 -38.16 14.05
N TRP A 508 -21.11 -38.24 15.15
CA TRP A 508 -22.04 -39.33 15.43
C TRP A 508 -23.43 -38.75 15.68
N GLN A 509 -24.47 -39.46 15.24
CA GLN A 509 -25.88 -39.18 15.54
C GLN A 509 -26.61 -40.48 15.79
N ASP A 510 -27.42 -40.55 16.85
CA ASP A 510 -28.24 -41.73 17.21
C ASP A 510 -27.40 -43.03 17.29
N GLY A 511 -26.19 -42.94 17.81
CA GLY A 511 -25.25 -44.06 17.95
C GLY A 511 -24.54 -44.46 16.66
N ASN A 512 -24.76 -43.78 15.54
CA ASN A 512 -24.15 -44.07 14.26
C ASN A 512 -23.13 -42.98 13.88
N LYS A 513 -21.99 -43.39 13.32
CA LYS A 513 -21.05 -42.46 12.73
C LYS A 513 -21.62 -41.91 11.41
N VAL A 514 -21.85 -40.59 11.33
CA VAL A 514 -22.43 -39.94 10.15
C VAL A 514 -21.39 -39.22 9.30
N ALA A 515 -20.26 -38.83 9.88
CA ALA A 515 -19.14 -38.19 9.14
C ALA A 515 -17.82 -38.35 9.91
N SER A 516 -16.72 -38.09 9.25
CA SER A 516 -15.41 -37.96 9.87
C SER A 516 -14.59 -36.84 9.16
N TYR A 517 -13.71 -36.24 9.91
CA TYR A 517 -12.79 -35.20 9.44
C TYR A 517 -11.39 -35.54 9.96
N THR A 518 -10.38 -35.34 9.11
CA THR A 518 -8.97 -35.42 9.52
C THR A 518 -8.38 -34.04 9.38
N THR A 519 -7.87 -33.47 10.47
CA THR A 519 -7.23 -32.16 10.43
C THR A 519 -6.05 -32.16 9.47
N ASP A 520 -5.82 -31.05 8.81
CA ASP A 520 -4.77 -30.91 7.82
C ASP A 520 -3.36 -30.86 8.46
N THR A 521 -2.35 -30.62 7.61
CA THR A 521 -0.95 -30.46 8.02
C THR A 521 -0.52 -29.00 8.08
N LEU A 522 -1.46 -28.06 7.98
CA LEU A 522 -1.20 -26.62 7.90
C LEU A 522 -1.23 -25.93 9.26
N TYR A 523 -0.97 -26.68 10.31
CA TYR A 523 -0.75 -26.16 11.67
C TYR A 523 -1.87 -25.31 12.26
N ASN A 524 -3.11 -25.71 12.03
CA ASN A 524 -4.29 -25.01 12.54
C ASN A 524 -5.19 -25.89 13.41
N GLY A 525 -5.20 -27.21 13.22
CA GLY A 525 -6.02 -28.15 13.97
C GLY A 525 -7.54 -28.01 13.74
N CYS A 526 -7.95 -27.27 12.71
CA CYS A 526 -9.33 -26.97 12.43
C CYS A 526 -10.08 -28.16 11.82
N TYR A 527 -11.35 -28.26 12.18
CA TYR A 527 -12.30 -29.16 11.52
C TYR A 527 -13.66 -28.49 11.38
N PHE A 528 -14.47 -28.94 10.40
CA PHE A 528 -15.77 -28.36 10.14
C PHE A 528 -16.72 -29.34 9.48
N PHE A 529 -17.89 -29.54 10.08
CA PHE A 529 -19.01 -30.28 9.51
C PHE A 529 -20.14 -29.31 9.20
N TRP A 530 -20.43 -29.09 7.92
CA TRP A 530 -21.39 -28.10 7.48
C TRP A 530 -22.65 -28.71 6.91
N ASN A 531 -23.70 -27.90 6.73
CA ASN A 531 -24.97 -28.29 6.14
C ASN A 531 -25.66 -29.44 6.94
N LEU A 532 -25.56 -29.35 8.26
CA LEU A 532 -26.18 -30.31 9.17
C LEU A 532 -27.62 -29.93 9.43
N GLN A 533 -28.47 -30.97 9.51
CA GLN A 533 -29.86 -30.79 9.96
C GLN A 533 -29.90 -30.54 11.47
N PRO A 534 -30.91 -29.80 11.98
CA PRO A 534 -31.10 -29.66 13.42
C PRO A 534 -31.21 -31.01 14.11
N GLY A 535 -30.55 -31.14 15.25
CA GLY A 535 -30.52 -32.38 16.02
C GLY A 535 -29.38 -32.44 17.01
N THR A 536 -29.33 -33.52 17.77
CA THR A 536 -28.23 -33.77 18.71
C THR A 536 -27.17 -34.62 18.05
N TYR A 537 -25.93 -34.19 18.16
CA TYR A 537 -24.75 -34.87 17.61
C TYR A 537 -23.68 -35.04 18.68
N VAL A 538 -22.89 -36.11 18.55
CA VAL A 538 -21.69 -36.30 19.36
C VAL A 538 -20.48 -36.17 18.49
N VAL A 539 -19.57 -35.27 18.85
CA VAL A 539 -18.26 -35.07 18.21
C VAL A 539 -17.23 -35.82 19.05
N LYS A 540 -16.43 -36.67 18.40
CA LYS A 540 -15.38 -37.46 19.06
C LYS A 540 -14.01 -37.12 18.43
N ALA A 541 -13.15 -36.49 19.20
CA ALA A 541 -11.76 -36.25 18.82
C ALA A 541 -10.90 -37.45 19.22
N LYS A 542 -10.26 -38.11 18.25
CA LYS A 542 -9.49 -39.35 18.44
C LYS A 542 -8.15 -39.34 17.69
N PRO A 543 -7.31 -38.35 17.90
CA PRO A 543 -6.00 -38.33 17.24
C PRO A 543 -5.14 -39.48 17.81
N GLU A 544 -4.31 -40.03 16.94
CA GLU A 544 -3.34 -41.03 17.34
C GLU A 544 -2.36 -40.48 18.38
N GLY A 545 -2.06 -41.27 19.40
CA GLY A 545 -1.16 -40.86 20.48
C GLY A 545 -1.80 -39.96 21.56
N TYR A 546 -3.08 -39.66 21.48
CA TYR A 546 -3.80 -38.82 22.44
C TYR A 546 -4.94 -39.59 23.11
N TYR A 547 -5.34 -39.17 24.31
CA TYR A 547 -6.59 -39.63 24.92
C TYR A 547 -7.76 -39.01 24.17
N ALA A 548 -8.72 -39.88 23.80
CA ALA A 548 -9.91 -39.43 23.10
C ALA A 548 -10.83 -38.60 24.01
N GLN A 549 -11.44 -37.57 23.47
CA GLN A 549 -12.48 -36.78 24.10
C GLN A 549 -13.73 -36.74 23.22
N GLU A 550 -14.88 -36.56 23.83
CA GLU A 550 -16.15 -36.36 23.11
C GLU A 550 -16.99 -35.27 23.76
N ASP A 551 -17.77 -34.58 22.91
CA ASP A 551 -18.74 -33.59 23.34
C ASP A 551 -20.06 -33.81 22.61
N THR A 552 -21.19 -33.52 23.30
CA THR A 552 -22.52 -33.63 22.75
C THR A 552 -23.10 -32.25 22.48
N LEU A 553 -23.37 -31.97 21.23
CA LEU A 553 -23.84 -30.66 20.76
C LEU A 553 -25.25 -30.75 20.19
N VAL A 554 -26.03 -29.68 20.40
CA VAL A 554 -27.26 -29.44 19.67
C VAL A 554 -26.96 -28.55 18.47
N VAL A 555 -27.26 -29.07 17.29
CA VAL A 555 -27.22 -28.28 16.04
C VAL A 555 -28.56 -27.61 15.85
N GLU A 556 -28.55 -26.32 15.67
CA GLU A 556 -29.70 -25.48 15.37
C GLU A 556 -29.55 -24.87 13.98
N ASN A 557 -30.66 -24.57 13.33
CA ASN A 557 -30.61 -23.77 12.10
C ASN A 557 -29.90 -22.43 12.33
N ASN A 558 -29.25 -21.90 11.29
CA ASN A 558 -28.65 -20.57 11.29
C ASN A 558 -27.51 -20.39 12.31
N LYS A 559 -26.89 -21.48 12.79
CA LYS A 559 -25.88 -21.46 13.84
C LYS A 559 -24.74 -22.45 13.58
N ILE A 560 -23.53 -22.05 13.93
CA ILE A 560 -22.40 -22.96 14.08
C ILE A 560 -22.28 -23.27 15.57
N SER A 561 -22.37 -24.54 15.94
CA SER A 561 -22.05 -25.03 17.29
C SER A 561 -20.57 -25.39 17.33
N TYR A 562 -19.90 -25.13 18.44
CA TYR A 562 -18.46 -25.33 18.53
C TYR A 562 -18.08 -26.36 19.58
N ALA A 563 -17.19 -27.30 19.19
CA ALA A 563 -16.48 -28.17 20.09
C ALA A 563 -14.97 -28.02 19.88
N ASN A 564 -14.31 -27.36 20.81
CA ASN A 564 -12.86 -27.18 20.81
C ASN A 564 -12.25 -28.12 21.82
N PHE A 565 -11.40 -29.05 21.37
CA PHE A 565 -10.82 -30.07 22.26
C PHE A 565 -9.36 -29.74 22.56
N GLY A 566 -9.08 -29.63 23.85
CA GLY A 566 -7.72 -29.71 24.38
C GLY A 566 -7.43 -31.15 24.80
N LEU A 567 -6.48 -31.79 24.16
CA LEU A 567 -6.22 -33.22 24.31
C LEU A 567 -4.87 -33.46 24.96
N SER A 568 -4.81 -34.39 25.89
CA SER A 568 -3.56 -34.82 26.50
C SER A 568 -2.92 -35.96 25.69
N MET A 569 -1.63 -35.87 25.44
CA MET A 569 -0.88 -37.01 24.88
C MET A 569 -0.90 -38.19 25.87
N LYS A 570 -0.88 -39.38 25.32
CA LYS A 570 -0.69 -40.60 26.12
C LYS A 570 0.76 -40.67 26.55
N ARG A 571 1.00 -40.70 27.86
CA ARG A 571 2.33 -40.82 28.44
C ARG A 571 2.83 -42.27 28.37
N GLU A 572 2.91 -42.82 27.20
CA GLU A 572 3.43 -44.16 26.92
C GLU A 572 4.88 -44.14 26.43
N THR A 573 5.49 -42.93 26.44
CA THR A 573 6.85 -42.70 25.91
C THR A 573 7.68 -41.91 26.94
N PRO A 574 9.00 -42.15 27.02
CA PRO A 574 9.87 -41.38 27.90
C PRO A 574 9.92 -39.89 27.50
N PRO A 575 10.41 -39.02 28.40
CA PRO A 575 10.70 -37.64 28.06
C PRO A 575 11.68 -37.54 26.88
N VAL A 576 11.43 -36.59 25.98
CA VAL A 576 12.35 -36.25 24.91
C VAL A 576 12.46 -34.73 24.80
N VAL A 577 13.61 -34.26 24.42
CA VAL A 577 13.81 -32.84 24.10
C VAL A 577 13.18 -32.55 22.74
N LEU A 578 12.27 -31.60 22.71
CA LEU A 578 11.57 -31.18 21.50
C LEU A 578 12.24 -29.99 20.83
N ASP A 579 12.74 -29.06 21.67
CA ASP A 579 13.38 -27.84 21.21
C ASP A 579 14.41 -27.33 22.20
N TYR A 580 15.33 -26.53 21.71
CA TYR A 580 16.35 -25.87 22.53
C TYR A 580 16.86 -24.59 21.91
N SER A 581 17.42 -23.70 22.69
CA SER A 581 18.04 -22.45 22.22
C SER A 581 19.29 -22.16 23.05
N PRO A 582 20.36 -21.64 22.45
CA PRO A 582 20.52 -21.28 21.04
C PRO A 582 20.71 -22.51 20.14
N LYS A 583 20.24 -22.43 18.87
CA LYS A 583 20.47 -23.47 17.87
C LYS A 583 21.92 -23.45 17.38
N VAL A 584 22.46 -24.61 17.09
CA VAL A 584 23.93 -24.85 16.95
C VAL A 584 24.50 -24.53 15.57
N GLU A 585 23.69 -24.26 14.55
CA GLU A 585 24.20 -24.09 13.19
C GLU A 585 24.92 -22.76 12.94
N ILE A 586 24.96 -21.89 13.93
CA ILE A 586 25.63 -20.59 13.88
C ILE A 586 26.84 -20.64 14.78
N THR A 587 27.98 -21.03 14.23
CA THR A 587 29.28 -20.92 14.91
C THR A 587 29.65 -19.45 15.02
N ASP A 588 29.95 -18.98 16.25
CA ASP A 588 30.50 -17.64 16.59
C ASP A 588 29.55 -16.42 16.65
N SER A 589 28.23 -16.60 16.69
CA SER A 589 27.32 -15.45 16.74
C SER A 589 26.29 -15.46 17.86
N VAL A 590 26.40 -16.39 18.82
CA VAL A 590 25.50 -16.42 19.98
C VAL A 590 25.81 -15.27 20.93
N LEU A 591 24.80 -14.63 21.43
CA LEU A 591 24.89 -13.47 22.30
C LEU A 591 25.57 -13.84 23.62
N VAL A 592 26.51 -13.04 24.08
CA VAL A 592 27.03 -13.14 25.44
C VAL A 592 25.97 -12.95 26.54
N SER A 593 24.82 -12.35 26.17
CA SER A 593 23.66 -12.14 27.05
C SER A 593 22.55 -13.18 26.87
N THR A 594 22.78 -14.21 26.06
CA THR A 594 21.75 -15.22 25.76
C THR A 594 21.29 -15.95 27.01
N GLN A 595 20.06 -16.46 26.96
CA GLN A 595 19.55 -17.42 27.92
C GLN A 595 19.38 -18.76 27.20
N LEU A 596 19.59 -19.85 27.91
CA LEU A 596 19.40 -21.18 27.35
C LEU A 596 17.98 -21.64 27.64
N THR A 597 17.35 -22.27 26.66
CA THR A 597 16.05 -22.94 26.84
C THR A 597 16.11 -24.35 26.33
N ILE A 598 15.42 -25.26 27.00
CA ILE A 598 15.21 -26.65 26.58
C ILE A 598 13.74 -26.98 26.81
N SER A 599 13.04 -27.42 25.76
CA SER A 599 11.61 -27.76 25.82
C SER A 599 11.40 -29.24 25.63
N PHE A 600 10.41 -29.78 26.33
CA PHE A 600 10.15 -31.22 26.47
C PHE A 600 8.73 -31.56 25.95
N ASN A 601 8.52 -32.82 25.64
CA ASN A 601 7.20 -33.38 25.31
C ASN A 601 6.30 -33.56 26.54
N TRP A 602 6.86 -33.59 27.75
CA TRP A 602 6.16 -33.76 29.03
C TRP A 602 6.52 -32.66 30.03
N ASP A 603 5.63 -32.45 31.01
CA ASP A 603 5.94 -31.71 32.22
C ASP A 603 7.09 -32.42 32.96
N MET A 604 8.15 -31.69 33.31
CA MET A 604 9.35 -32.25 33.93
C MET A 604 9.33 -32.00 35.42
N ASP A 605 9.93 -32.92 36.15
CA ASP A 605 10.27 -32.67 37.56
C ASP A 605 11.34 -31.55 37.60
N GLU A 606 11.01 -30.44 38.22
CA GLU A 606 11.83 -29.23 38.19
C GLU A 606 13.19 -29.45 38.92
N GLU A 607 13.19 -30.14 40.08
CA GLU A 607 14.38 -30.35 40.87
C GLU A 607 15.33 -31.35 40.18
N ALA A 608 14.81 -32.50 39.77
CA ALA A 608 15.62 -33.53 39.13
C ALA A 608 16.16 -33.07 37.77
N THR A 609 15.31 -32.36 36.96
CA THR A 609 15.73 -31.86 35.65
C THR A 609 16.74 -30.74 35.75
N ALA A 610 16.59 -29.82 36.70
CA ALA A 610 17.60 -28.79 36.97
C ALA A 610 18.95 -29.39 37.42
N ALA A 611 18.91 -30.41 38.28
CA ALA A 611 20.13 -31.11 38.77
C ALA A 611 20.86 -31.88 37.64
N ALA A 612 20.14 -32.23 36.57
CA ALA A 612 20.70 -32.95 35.43
C ALA A 612 21.40 -32.03 34.39
N LEU A 613 21.28 -30.69 34.52
CA LEU A 613 21.91 -29.75 33.60
C LEU A 613 23.37 -29.52 33.93
N THR A 614 24.21 -29.60 32.91
CA THR A 614 25.65 -29.28 33.02
C THR A 614 26.07 -28.36 31.86
N ILE A 615 26.82 -27.29 32.17
CA ILE A 615 27.37 -26.36 31.19
C ILE A 615 28.89 -26.33 31.32
N THR A 616 29.62 -26.53 30.23
CA THR A 616 31.09 -26.53 30.19
C THR A 616 31.60 -25.56 29.12
N PRO A 617 32.44 -24.55 29.44
CA PRO A 617 32.92 -24.17 30.80
C PRO A 617 31.77 -23.84 31.76
N ALA A 618 32.00 -24.05 33.06
CA ALA A 618 30.97 -23.84 34.07
C ALA A 618 30.48 -22.39 34.11
N VAL A 619 29.20 -22.18 34.19
CA VAL A 619 28.53 -20.88 34.27
C VAL A 619 27.53 -20.94 35.42
N GLU A 620 27.66 -19.99 36.35
CA GLU A 620 26.63 -19.82 37.36
C GLU A 620 25.39 -19.15 36.82
N GLY A 621 24.22 -19.58 37.26
CA GLY A 621 22.96 -19.02 36.78
C GLY A 621 21.76 -19.52 37.59
N THR A 622 20.57 -19.07 37.16
CA THR A 622 19.30 -19.47 37.74
C THR A 622 18.52 -20.30 36.73
N ILE A 623 18.00 -21.43 37.14
CA ILE A 623 17.10 -22.26 36.37
C ILE A 623 15.67 -21.93 36.79
N THR A 624 14.80 -21.73 35.84
CA THR A 624 13.36 -21.56 36.02
C THR A 624 12.61 -22.43 35.02
N PHE A 625 11.40 -22.83 35.38
CA PHE A 625 10.55 -23.57 34.51
C PHE A 625 9.36 -22.71 34.08
N GLU A 626 8.94 -22.88 32.86
CA GLU A 626 7.83 -22.19 32.23
C GLU A 626 6.91 -23.26 31.61
N ASP A 627 5.68 -22.85 31.31
CA ASP A 627 4.76 -23.69 30.55
C ASP A 627 4.44 -25.00 31.28
N ASP A 628 4.09 -24.93 32.57
CA ASP A 628 3.84 -26.09 33.43
C ASP A 628 4.99 -27.11 33.35
N ALA A 629 6.21 -26.60 33.52
CA ALA A 629 7.47 -27.36 33.49
C ALA A 629 7.79 -28.06 32.15
N HIS A 630 7.15 -27.68 31.05
CA HIS A 630 7.53 -28.15 29.71
C HIS A 630 8.74 -27.41 29.11
N THR A 631 9.15 -26.30 29.69
CA THR A 631 10.31 -25.55 29.22
C THR A 631 11.20 -25.16 30.39
N MET A 632 12.42 -25.64 30.37
CA MET A 632 13.47 -25.23 31.28
C MET A 632 14.25 -24.05 30.71
N ARG A 633 14.44 -23.02 31.49
CA ARG A 633 15.21 -21.83 31.13
C ARG A 633 16.38 -21.62 32.10
N PHE A 634 17.58 -21.54 31.54
CA PHE A 634 18.77 -21.14 32.29
C PHE A 634 19.11 -19.68 31.98
N LYS A 635 19.15 -18.85 33.01
CA LYS A 635 19.62 -17.46 32.95
C LYS A 635 20.97 -17.34 33.64
N PRO A 636 22.05 -17.02 32.90
CA PRO A 636 23.36 -16.86 33.51
C PRO A 636 23.39 -15.68 34.50
N ALA A 637 24.09 -15.81 35.59
CA ALA A 637 24.25 -14.76 36.61
C ALA A 637 25.09 -13.59 36.10
N SER A 638 26.03 -13.85 35.20
CA SER A 638 26.81 -12.89 34.44
C SER A 638 26.75 -13.25 32.95
N ARG A 639 27.18 -12.34 32.07
CA ARG A 639 27.28 -12.66 30.66
C ARG A 639 28.24 -13.81 30.41
N PHE A 640 27.98 -14.62 29.41
CA PHE A 640 28.92 -15.61 28.88
C PHE A 640 30.23 -14.94 28.45
N GLU A 641 31.35 -15.61 28.55
CA GLU A 641 32.65 -15.11 28.08
C GLU A 641 32.63 -15.00 26.52
N PRO A 642 33.11 -13.88 25.96
CA PRO A 642 33.19 -13.71 24.52
C PRO A 642 34.08 -14.74 23.84
N GLY A 643 33.74 -15.15 22.60
CA GLY A 643 34.52 -16.06 21.77
C GLY A 643 34.72 -17.45 22.36
N THR A 644 33.84 -17.86 23.25
CA THR A 644 33.98 -19.12 24.02
C THR A 644 32.94 -20.14 23.53
N GLU A 645 33.42 -21.37 23.25
CA GLU A 645 32.53 -22.50 22.96
C GLU A 645 32.01 -23.09 24.28
N TYR A 646 30.71 -23.18 24.39
CA TYR A 646 30.02 -23.82 25.50
C TYR A 646 29.40 -25.13 25.06
N THR A 647 29.53 -26.15 25.91
CA THR A 647 28.78 -27.42 25.74
C THR A 647 27.73 -27.50 26.83
N VAL A 648 26.49 -27.65 26.45
CA VAL A 648 25.34 -27.82 27.34
C VAL A 648 24.91 -29.27 27.28
N THR A 649 24.86 -29.94 28.40
CA THR A 649 24.44 -31.34 28.50
C THR A 649 23.33 -31.46 29.55
N LEU A 650 22.20 -32.01 29.13
CA LEU A 650 21.15 -32.46 30.02
C LEU A 650 21.27 -33.99 30.18
N GLY A 651 21.60 -34.44 31.38
CA GLY A 651 21.76 -35.86 31.67
C GLY A 651 20.48 -36.64 31.76
N THR A 652 20.59 -37.97 31.81
CA THR A 652 19.47 -38.91 31.96
C THR A 652 18.76 -38.83 33.33
N GLY A 653 19.23 -38.00 34.24
CA GLY A 653 18.52 -37.67 35.48
C GLY A 653 17.30 -36.76 35.28
N ALA A 654 17.18 -36.10 34.10
CA ALA A 654 16.02 -35.31 33.78
C ALA A 654 14.81 -36.24 33.56
N CYS A 655 13.70 -36.00 34.27
CA CYS A 655 12.54 -36.87 34.26
C CYS A 655 11.25 -36.08 34.37
N HIS A 656 10.13 -36.69 33.99
CA HIS A 656 8.81 -36.21 34.40
C HIS A 656 8.40 -36.75 35.75
N PRO A 657 7.45 -36.14 36.49
CA PRO A 657 7.15 -36.50 37.88
C PRO A 657 6.37 -37.80 38.03
N ASP A 658 5.91 -38.43 37.00
CA ASP A 658 5.18 -39.69 37.02
C ASP A 658 6.17 -40.87 37.04
N ASP A 659 6.15 -41.68 38.11
CA ASP A 659 7.06 -42.79 38.31
C ASP A 659 6.52 -44.14 37.76
N THR A 660 5.38 -44.14 37.06
CA THR A 660 4.74 -45.35 36.59
C THR A 660 5.37 -45.95 35.32
N TYR A 661 6.29 -45.27 34.65
CA TYR A 661 6.96 -45.69 33.41
C TYR A 661 8.46 -45.28 33.42
N GLU A 662 9.15 -45.50 32.28
CA GLU A 662 10.48 -44.99 32.04
C GLU A 662 10.45 -43.46 31.96
N ASN A 663 10.37 -42.82 33.06
CA ASN A 663 10.16 -41.39 33.19
C ASN A 663 11.39 -40.49 33.02
N HIS A 664 12.50 -41.06 32.64
CA HIS A 664 13.78 -40.38 32.42
C HIS A 664 14.14 -40.23 30.95
N LEU A 665 14.92 -39.19 30.63
CA LEU A 665 15.60 -39.13 29.33
C LEU A 665 16.42 -40.43 29.14
N GLN A 666 16.23 -41.07 27.98
CA GLN A 666 16.88 -42.36 27.67
C GLN A 666 18.38 -42.19 27.40
N GLU A 667 18.77 -41.07 26.81
CA GLU A 667 20.15 -40.68 26.55
C GLU A 667 20.38 -39.21 26.90
N PRO A 668 21.60 -38.82 27.25
CA PRO A 668 21.91 -37.40 27.50
C PRO A 668 21.71 -36.57 26.26
N PHE A 669 21.03 -35.44 26.39
CA PHE A 669 20.89 -34.46 25.33
C PHE A 669 22.03 -33.43 25.43
N THR A 670 22.77 -33.22 24.33
CA THR A 670 23.92 -32.31 24.32
C THR A 670 23.86 -31.39 23.08
N PHE A 671 24.11 -30.12 23.29
CA PHE A 671 24.34 -29.15 22.22
C PHE A 671 25.49 -28.21 22.57
N LYS A 672 26.06 -27.58 21.52
CA LYS A 672 27.15 -26.62 21.69
C LYS A 672 26.77 -25.30 21.05
N PHE A 673 27.32 -24.22 21.55
CA PHE A 673 27.27 -22.92 20.92
C PHE A 673 28.56 -22.16 21.19
N CYS A 674 28.92 -21.24 20.28
CA CYS A 674 30.04 -20.31 20.46
C CYS A 674 29.50 -18.89 20.58
N THR A 675 29.98 -18.20 21.60
CA THR A 675 29.62 -16.80 21.82
C THR A 675 30.39 -15.87 20.88
N GLN A 676 29.81 -14.71 20.64
CA GLN A 676 30.44 -13.67 19.82
C GLN A 676 31.77 -13.23 20.40
N ASN A 677 32.78 -13.08 19.57
CA ASN A 677 34.09 -12.57 19.94
C ASN A 677 34.13 -11.02 19.93
N ARG A 678 33.15 -10.37 20.58
CA ARG A 678 33.03 -8.90 20.58
C ARG A 678 32.84 -8.37 21.98
N GLY A 679 33.80 -7.53 22.42
CA GLY A 679 33.74 -6.85 23.72
C GLY A 679 32.82 -5.59 23.72
N SER A 680 32.60 -4.93 22.58
CA SER A 680 31.78 -3.70 22.48
C SER A 680 31.31 -3.48 21.03
N VAL A 681 30.19 -2.78 20.91
CA VAL A 681 29.75 -2.21 19.63
C VAL A 681 30.57 -0.94 19.37
N ARG A 682 31.08 -0.79 18.16
CA ARG A 682 31.91 0.37 17.81
C ARG A 682 31.15 1.27 16.84
N VAL A 683 31.25 2.58 17.11
CA VAL A 683 30.87 3.60 16.14
C VAL A 683 31.96 3.64 15.07
N ILE A 684 31.59 3.35 13.82
CA ILE A 684 32.49 3.32 12.66
C ILE A 684 32.61 4.70 12.04
N GLN A 685 31.46 5.36 11.88
CA GLN A 685 31.36 6.61 11.14
C GLN A 685 30.17 7.42 11.65
N THR A 686 30.29 8.76 11.58
CA THR A 686 29.20 9.68 11.93
C THR A 686 29.11 10.82 10.93
N TYR A 687 27.88 11.28 10.72
CA TYR A 687 27.63 12.59 10.16
C TYR A 687 26.72 13.40 11.11
N PRO A 688 27.09 14.61 11.53
CA PRO A 688 28.39 15.24 11.29
C PRO A 688 29.57 14.42 11.80
N ALA A 689 30.73 14.57 11.16
CA ALA A 689 31.98 14.02 11.66
C ALA A 689 32.50 14.84 12.85
N ASN A 690 33.30 14.23 13.68
CA ASN A 690 33.86 14.95 14.85
C ASN A 690 34.78 16.10 14.41
N ASN A 691 34.54 17.29 14.97
CA ASN A 691 35.22 18.56 14.66
C ASN A 691 34.98 19.04 13.20
N SER A 692 33.91 18.60 12.57
CA SER A 692 33.52 19.12 11.25
C SER A 692 32.91 20.51 11.34
N GLU A 693 33.13 21.29 10.29
CA GLU A 693 32.59 22.65 10.13
C GLU A 693 31.68 22.69 8.88
N ASN A 694 30.98 23.79 8.70
CA ASN A 694 30.10 24.05 7.58
C ASN A 694 28.93 23.02 7.44
N ILE A 695 28.46 22.48 8.56
CA ILE A 695 27.34 21.55 8.59
C ILE A 695 26.05 22.31 8.29
N PRO A 696 25.16 21.79 7.42
CA PRO A 696 23.87 22.40 7.12
C PRO A 696 23.03 22.63 8.39
N VAL A 697 22.30 23.74 8.46
CA VAL A 697 21.41 24.06 9.60
C VAL A 697 20.19 23.14 9.71
N ASP A 698 19.95 22.34 8.70
CA ASP A 698 18.90 21.30 8.61
C ASP A 698 19.48 19.90 8.45
N ALA A 699 20.72 19.69 8.89
CA ALA A 699 21.43 18.43 8.76
C ALA A 699 20.67 17.27 9.37
N ALA A 700 20.66 16.15 8.65
CA ALA A 700 20.30 14.84 9.23
C ALA A 700 21.52 14.24 9.92
N PHE A 701 21.34 13.72 11.11
CA PHE A 701 22.38 13.07 11.90
C PHE A 701 22.42 11.58 11.56
N ILE A 702 23.60 11.05 11.32
CA ILE A 702 23.81 9.64 10.99
C ILE A 702 24.94 9.09 11.86
N ALA A 703 24.74 7.92 12.45
CA ALA A 703 25.79 7.16 13.13
C ALA A 703 25.78 5.73 12.61
N ILE A 704 26.92 5.22 12.17
CA ILE A 704 27.11 3.87 11.65
C ILE A 704 27.87 3.04 12.65
N PHE A 705 27.42 1.82 12.84
CA PHE A 705 27.95 0.88 13.83
C PHE A 705 28.39 -0.42 13.16
N ASP A 706 29.33 -1.11 13.79
CA ASP A 706 29.82 -2.41 13.33
C ASP A 706 28.86 -3.58 13.63
N GLY A 707 27.65 -3.31 14.12
CA GLY A 707 26.59 -4.28 14.39
C GLY A 707 25.21 -3.64 14.32
N LYS A 708 24.22 -4.41 13.85
CA LYS A 708 22.81 -4.00 13.78
C LYS A 708 22.29 -3.61 15.16
N LEU A 709 21.69 -2.44 15.31
CA LEU A 709 21.24 -1.89 16.58
C LEU A 709 19.91 -2.50 17.07
N ALA A 710 19.80 -2.72 18.36
CA ALA A 710 18.54 -3.04 19.03
C ALA A 710 17.60 -1.84 19.04
N THR A 711 16.29 -2.08 18.93
CA THR A 711 15.27 -1.02 18.90
C THR A 711 15.25 -0.16 20.15
N SER A 712 15.63 -0.71 21.30
CA SER A 712 15.77 0.01 22.57
C SER A 712 16.85 1.10 22.55
N SER A 713 17.74 1.08 21.55
CA SER A 713 18.85 2.04 21.42
C SER A 713 18.41 3.43 20.98
N ASN A 714 17.20 3.59 20.41
CA ASN A 714 16.69 4.84 19.84
C ASN A 714 16.66 6.03 20.84
N LYS A 715 16.66 5.79 22.13
CA LYS A 715 16.58 6.80 23.20
C LYS A 715 17.93 7.33 23.67
N TYR A 716 19.04 6.77 23.19
CA TYR A 716 20.38 7.11 23.67
C TYR A 716 21.17 8.01 22.72
N PHE A 717 20.50 8.66 21.77
CA PHE A 717 21.08 9.66 20.88
C PHE A 717 20.67 11.05 21.37
N LYS A 718 21.64 11.87 21.74
CA LYS A 718 21.45 13.20 22.30
C LYS A 718 22.18 14.25 21.49
N VAL A 719 21.60 15.46 21.41
CA VAL A 719 22.27 16.63 20.82
C VAL A 719 22.16 17.79 21.79
N TYR A 720 23.25 18.52 21.95
CA TYR A 720 23.35 19.66 22.85
C TYR A 720 23.85 20.89 22.10
N ASP A 721 23.34 22.05 22.46
CA ASP A 721 23.86 23.34 21.99
C ASP A 721 25.17 23.74 22.75
N ALA A 722 25.77 24.84 22.34
CA ALA A 722 27.01 25.35 22.95
C ALA A 722 26.85 25.72 24.45
N ALA A 723 25.64 26.05 24.88
CA ALA A 723 25.32 26.34 26.28
C ALA A 723 25.06 25.06 27.10
N GLY A 724 25.03 23.89 26.47
CA GLY A 724 24.76 22.59 27.11
C GLY A 724 23.27 22.25 27.24
N ASN A 725 22.39 22.97 26.59
CA ASN A 725 20.97 22.64 26.59
C ASN A 725 20.69 21.42 25.68
N ASP A 726 19.87 20.50 26.17
CA ASP A 726 19.44 19.31 25.43
C ASP A 726 18.41 19.71 24.33
N ILE A 727 18.81 19.57 23.08
CA ILE A 727 17.99 19.83 21.88
C ILE A 727 17.71 18.53 21.11
N SER A 728 17.78 17.41 21.77
CA SER A 728 17.72 16.06 21.21
C SER A 728 16.47 15.79 20.37
N PRO A 729 16.52 14.83 19.44
CA PRO A 729 15.37 14.42 18.67
C PRO A 729 14.32 13.76 19.58
N VAL A 730 13.08 13.77 19.14
CA VAL A 730 12.05 12.92 19.74
C VAL A 730 12.45 11.46 19.48
N THR A 731 12.49 10.62 20.50
CA THR A 731 12.94 9.20 20.41
C THR A 731 12.31 8.43 19.26
N ARG A 732 11.01 8.63 18.99
CA ARG A 732 10.29 8.00 17.89
C ARG A 732 10.80 8.39 16.49
N ASN A 733 11.53 9.49 16.37
CA ASN A 733 12.06 10.00 15.10
C ASN A 733 13.45 9.43 14.79
N VAL A 734 14.07 8.72 15.73
CA VAL A 734 15.35 8.05 15.48
C VAL A 734 15.09 6.76 14.72
N LYS A 735 15.50 6.72 13.44
CA LYS A 735 15.37 5.56 12.55
C LYS A 735 16.61 4.68 12.71
N LEU A 736 16.41 3.43 13.08
CA LEU A 736 17.48 2.47 13.28
C LEU A 736 17.62 1.52 12.09
N ASN A 737 18.87 1.14 11.77
CA ASN A 737 19.25 0.12 10.79
C ASN A 737 18.78 0.35 9.33
N GLY A 738 18.47 1.60 8.96
CA GLY A 738 18.03 1.95 7.61
C GLY A 738 19.09 2.63 6.73
N ALA A 739 20.14 3.20 7.34
CA ALA A 739 21.15 4.01 6.63
C ALA A 739 22.45 3.26 6.30
N ALA A 740 22.56 1.96 6.61
CA ALA A 740 23.71 1.14 6.27
C ALA A 740 23.27 -0.28 5.87
N PRO A 741 24.00 -0.94 4.95
CA PRO A 741 23.72 -2.33 4.60
C PRO A 741 24.15 -3.30 5.72
N ALA A 742 23.55 -4.49 5.74
CA ALA A 742 24.01 -5.54 6.65
C ALA A 742 25.50 -5.90 6.38
N PRO A 743 26.30 -6.22 7.39
CA PRO A 743 25.95 -6.46 8.80
C PRO A 743 25.91 -5.21 9.69
N TYR A 744 26.09 -4.03 9.14
CA TYR A 744 26.22 -2.78 9.88
C TYR A 744 24.89 -2.34 10.48
N GLY A 745 24.98 -1.65 11.64
CA GLY A 745 23.88 -0.92 12.24
C GLY A 745 23.95 0.56 11.90
N SER A 746 22.84 1.25 12.00
CA SER A 746 22.81 2.70 11.84
C SER A 746 21.73 3.35 12.70
N ALA A 747 21.93 4.63 13.05
CA ALA A 747 20.90 5.51 13.55
C ALA A 747 20.87 6.74 12.66
N LYS A 748 19.67 7.14 12.19
CA LYS A 748 19.44 8.37 11.42
C LYS A 748 18.30 9.14 12.05
N PHE A 749 18.48 10.45 12.25
CA PHE A 749 17.45 11.35 12.76
C PHE A 749 17.69 12.79 12.32
N GLU A 750 16.65 13.59 12.40
CA GLU A 750 16.65 15.03 12.13
C GLU A 750 16.13 15.76 13.37
N LEU A 751 16.59 16.97 13.59
CA LEU A 751 16.03 17.88 14.59
C LEU A 751 14.84 18.63 13.99
N LYS A 752 14.07 19.27 14.84
CA LYS A 752 13.00 20.16 14.37
C LYS A 752 13.61 21.31 13.56
N ALA A 753 13.01 21.64 12.43
CA ALA A 753 13.45 22.74 11.58
C ALA A 753 13.67 24.04 12.37
N GLY A 754 14.77 24.72 12.10
CA GLY A 754 15.20 25.94 12.78
C GLY A 754 15.80 25.76 14.19
N THR A 755 16.03 24.51 14.62
CA THR A 755 16.71 24.22 15.90
C THR A 755 18.19 24.54 15.83
N LEU A 756 18.88 24.12 14.77
CA LEU A 756 20.26 24.52 14.52
C LEU A 756 20.31 25.95 13.96
N LYS A 757 21.27 26.73 14.44
CA LYS A 757 21.52 28.09 13.98
C LYS A 757 22.81 28.13 13.16
N ALA A 758 22.90 29.04 12.22
CA ALA A 758 24.11 29.24 11.43
C ALA A 758 25.31 29.61 12.33
N ASN A 759 26.53 29.24 11.90
CA ASN A 759 27.79 29.55 12.57
C ASN A 759 27.88 29.15 14.07
N SER A 760 27.15 28.13 14.48
CA SER A 760 27.00 27.74 15.88
C SER A 760 27.60 26.34 16.16
N GLU A 761 28.12 26.14 17.36
CA GLU A 761 28.73 24.89 17.81
C GLU A 761 27.67 24.00 18.48
N TYR A 762 27.77 22.71 18.25
CA TYR A 762 26.90 21.68 18.81
C TYR A 762 27.66 20.40 19.16
N LYS A 763 27.03 19.54 19.98
CA LYS A 763 27.54 18.21 20.33
C LYS A 763 26.48 17.15 20.11
N MET A 764 26.77 16.12 19.32
CA MET A 764 26.01 14.88 19.30
C MET A 764 26.67 13.87 20.28
N VAL A 765 25.87 13.27 21.13
CA VAL A 765 26.33 12.26 22.11
C VAL A 765 25.62 10.94 21.85
N ILE A 766 26.37 9.90 21.61
CA ILE A 766 25.90 8.51 21.49
C ILE A 766 26.15 7.86 22.87
N GLY A 767 25.08 7.46 23.55
CA GLY A 767 25.15 6.92 24.90
C GLY A 767 25.87 5.59 25.00
N ALA A 768 26.47 5.33 26.13
CA ALA A 768 27.17 4.08 26.45
C ALA A 768 26.27 2.83 26.33
N GLU A 769 24.98 3.02 26.55
CA GLU A 769 23.94 1.97 26.56
C GLU A 769 23.39 1.63 25.18
N VAL A 770 23.81 2.32 24.09
CA VAL A 770 23.47 1.93 22.74
C VAL A 770 23.94 0.49 22.55
N ALA A 771 23.01 -0.40 22.21
CA ALA A 771 23.24 -1.83 22.07
C ALA A 771 22.96 -2.30 20.65
N ASP A 772 23.66 -3.31 20.19
CA ASP A 772 23.28 -4.08 19.02
C ASP A 772 22.13 -5.05 19.35
N VAL A 773 21.57 -5.70 18.32
CA VAL A 773 20.51 -6.71 18.49
C VAL A 773 20.95 -7.87 19.40
N ASN A 774 22.21 -7.95 19.67
CA ASN A 774 22.89 -8.96 20.45
C ASN A 774 23.09 -8.55 21.90
N GLY A 775 22.64 -7.37 22.28
CA GLY A 775 22.81 -6.83 23.63
C GLY A 775 24.25 -6.39 23.98
N VAL A 776 25.16 -6.41 23.02
CA VAL A 776 26.51 -5.83 23.16
C VAL A 776 26.39 -4.32 23.13
N ILE A 777 26.90 -3.62 24.12
CA ILE A 777 26.78 -2.15 24.25
C ILE A 777 28.03 -1.43 23.78
N VAL A 778 27.91 -0.11 23.57
CA VAL A 778 29.02 0.76 23.18
C VAL A 778 30.06 0.86 24.30
N ASN A 779 29.69 0.76 25.58
CA ASN A 779 30.43 0.85 26.84
C ASN A 779 30.82 2.28 27.23
N ASP A 780 31.44 3.06 26.35
CA ASP A 780 31.81 4.45 26.59
C ASP A 780 31.02 5.38 25.69
N PRO A 781 30.48 6.50 26.19
CA PRO A 781 29.74 7.41 25.34
C PRO A 781 30.66 8.05 24.32
N VAL A 782 30.18 8.14 23.07
CA VAL A 782 30.91 8.80 21.98
C VAL A 782 30.34 10.21 21.79
N THR A 783 31.21 11.21 21.89
CA THR A 783 30.86 12.63 21.73
C THR A 783 31.44 13.16 20.43
N ILE A 784 30.61 13.75 19.61
CA ILE A 784 30.93 14.34 18.33
C ILE A 784 30.65 15.85 18.43
N THR A 785 31.66 16.68 18.25
CA THR A 785 31.50 18.14 18.16
C THR A 785 31.47 18.57 16.69
N PHE A 786 30.67 19.56 16.38
CA PHE A 786 30.58 20.10 15.03
C PHE A 786 30.12 21.57 15.05
N LYS A 787 30.34 22.26 13.94
CA LYS A 787 29.91 23.64 13.76
C LYS A 787 29.09 23.77 12.50
N THR A 788 27.95 24.46 12.58
CA THR A 788 27.11 24.75 11.41
C THR A 788 27.75 25.82 10.54
N GLY A 789 27.51 25.76 9.24
CA GLY A 789 27.91 26.75 8.26
C GLY A 789 27.03 28.00 8.24
N ASP A 790 27.30 28.88 7.28
CA ASP A 790 26.45 30.03 6.98
C ASP A 790 25.08 29.60 6.46
N GLU A 791 24.09 30.44 6.61
CA GLU A 791 22.82 30.32 5.94
C GLU A 791 23.04 30.77 4.48
N VAL A 792 23.01 29.86 3.53
CA VAL A 792 23.33 30.14 2.13
C VAL A 792 22.11 30.73 1.46
N THR A 793 22.19 32.01 1.09
CA THR A 793 21.26 32.69 0.17
C THR A 793 21.93 32.86 -1.21
N THR A 794 21.37 32.22 -2.24
CA THR A 794 21.91 32.38 -3.60
C THR A 794 21.16 33.49 -4.34
N THR A 795 21.86 34.19 -5.22
CA THR A 795 21.31 35.24 -6.10
C THR A 795 20.99 34.76 -7.51
N VAL A 796 21.23 33.48 -7.80
CA VAL A 796 20.95 32.88 -9.13
C VAL A 796 19.46 32.91 -9.41
N PRO A 797 19.00 33.34 -10.60
CA PRO A 797 17.58 33.36 -10.93
C PRO A 797 16.95 31.96 -10.79
N VAL A 798 15.75 31.90 -10.22
CA VAL A 798 15.01 30.63 -10.11
C VAL A 798 14.38 30.31 -11.45
N PHE A 799 14.73 29.15 -12.02
CA PHE A 799 14.12 28.65 -13.24
C PHE A 799 12.86 27.80 -12.90
N ASN A 800 12.97 26.89 -11.95
CA ASN A 800 11.89 26.01 -11.54
C ASN A 800 12.09 25.57 -10.07
N ASN A 801 11.03 25.56 -9.31
CA ASN A 801 11.02 25.07 -7.93
C ASN A 801 10.67 23.58 -7.82
N LEU A 802 10.63 22.84 -8.93
CA LEU A 802 10.28 21.43 -9.03
C LEU A 802 8.85 21.08 -8.52
N ASP A 803 7.98 22.07 -8.36
CA ASP A 803 6.56 21.83 -8.06
C ASP A 803 5.80 21.27 -9.27
N THR A 804 6.27 21.57 -10.48
CA THR A 804 5.64 21.17 -11.75
C THR A 804 6.56 20.32 -12.64
N LEU A 805 7.88 20.37 -12.46
CA LEU A 805 8.84 19.54 -13.17
C LEU A 805 9.22 18.34 -12.31
N PHE A 806 9.05 17.14 -12.83
CA PHE A 806 9.31 15.89 -12.13
C PHE A 806 10.23 15.00 -12.96
N PHE A 807 11.25 14.42 -12.32
CA PHE A 807 12.19 13.51 -12.97
C PHE A 807 11.85 12.07 -12.56
N GLU A 808 11.74 11.18 -13.51
CA GLU A 808 11.44 9.78 -13.32
C GLU A 808 12.71 8.91 -13.46
N GLY A 809 12.69 7.76 -12.77
CA GLY A 809 13.80 6.81 -12.86
C GLY A 809 13.80 6.09 -14.21
N ASP A 810 14.87 6.27 -14.98
CA ASP A 810 15.07 5.64 -16.29
C ASP A 810 15.76 4.28 -16.13
N LYS A 811 14.95 3.21 -16.11
CA LYS A 811 15.46 1.84 -15.98
C LYS A 811 16.19 1.33 -17.22
N GLU A 812 15.89 1.89 -18.40
CA GLU A 812 16.48 1.42 -19.66
C GLU A 812 17.92 1.89 -19.82
N THR A 813 18.23 3.10 -19.36
CA THR A 813 19.58 3.65 -19.43
C THR A 813 20.38 3.52 -18.14
N SER A 814 19.74 3.10 -17.03
CA SER A 814 20.43 2.78 -15.79
C SER A 814 21.15 1.44 -15.88
N THR A 815 22.32 1.31 -15.27
CA THR A 815 23.12 0.09 -15.27
C THR A 815 23.52 -0.34 -13.88
N GLY A 816 23.58 -1.67 -13.63
CA GLY A 816 23.98 -2.21 -12.32
C GLY A 816 23.07 -1.79 -11.16
N VAL A 817 21.76 -1.62 -11.43
CA VAL A 817 20.74 -1.26 -10.43
C VAL A 817 19.70 -2.38 -10.28
N THR A 818 19.21 -2.59 -9.05
CA THR A 818 18.01 -3.40 -8.79
C THR A 818 16.76 -2.54 -8.81
N SER A 819 16.88 -1.29 -8.37
CA SER A 819 15.78 -0.33 -8.43
C SER A 819 16.29 1.08 -8.70
N VAL A 820 15.51 1.83 -9.48
CA VAL A 820 15.61 3.26 -9.69
C VAL A 820 14.18 3.80 -9.72
N SER A 821 13.86 4.76 -8.86
CA SER A 821 12.52 5.33 -8.75
C SER A 821 12.57 6.72 -8.14
N THR A 822 11.44 7.42 -8.20
CA THR A 822 11.32 8.77 -7.68
C THR A 822 10.04 8.92 -6.88
N LEU A 823 9.99 9.94 -6.05
CA LEU A 823 8.82 10.33 -5.30
C LEU A 823 8.74 11.85 -5.23
N ARG A 824 7.57 12.41 -5.47
CA ARG A 824 7.26 13.80 -5.17
C ARG A 824 7.14 13.95 -3.66
N ASN A 825 8.09 14.60 -3.03
CA ASN A 825 8.22 14.66 -1.59
C ASN A 825 7.71 16.00 -1.03
N THR A 826 6.52 15.99 -0.47
CA THR A 826 5.92 17.18 0.17
C THR A 826 6.38 17.38 1.62
N ALA A 827 6.92 16.33 2.25
CA ALA A 827 7.34 16.35 3.65
C ALA A 827 8.74 16.96 3.85
N SER A 828 9.65 16.76 2.89
CA SER A 828 11.00 17.31 2.90
C SER A 828 11.24 18.06 1.60
N LYS A 829 11.25 19.37 1.66
CA LYS A 829 11.44 20.30 0.56
C LYS A 829 12.22 21.51 1.05
N TYR A 830 12.95 22.14 0.16
CA TYR A 830 13.65 23.38 0.48
C TYR A 830 12.72 24.59 0.30
N GLU A 831 12.01 24.67 -0.83
CA GLU A 831 11.11 25.77 -1.18
C GLU A 831 9.86 25.20 -1.90
N GLY A 832 8.80 26.00 -2.08
CA GLY A 832 7.61 25.61 -2.84
C GLY A 832 6.74 24.53 -2.16
N LEU A 833 6.14 23.67 -2.96
CA LEU A 833 5.19 22.65 -2.52
C LEU A 833 5.82 21.27 -2.30
N ALA A 834 6.82 20.91 -3.10
CA ALA A 834 7.46 19.60 -3.06
C ALA A 834 8.88 19.61 -3.61
N SER A 835 9.72 18.68 -3.17
CA SER A 835 10.99 18.32 -3.81
C SER A 835 10.84 17.05 -4.64
N ASN A 836 11.81 16.76 -5.50
CA ASN A 836 11.91 15.49 -6.21
C ASN A 836 12.89 14.57 -5.48
N LYS A 837 12.38 13.49 -4.88
CA LYS A 837 13.20 12.49 -4.19
C LYS A 837 13.58 11.37 -5.14
N LEU A 838 14.88 11.21 -5.40
CA LEU A 838 15.49 10.18 -6.22
C LEU A 838 15.91 9.01 -5.34
N THR A 839 15.44 7.82 -5.64
CA THR A 839 15.73 6.61 -4.85
C THR A 839 16.40 5.57 -5.72
N TYR A 840 17.44 4.92 -5.23
CA TYR A 840 18.20 3.92 -5.97
C TYR A 840 18.69 2.77 -5.10
N THR A 841 18.91 1.62 -5.74
CA THR A 841 19.62 0.48 -5.15
C THR A 841 20.51 -0.14 -6.23
N PHE A 842 21.81 -0.15 -5.98
CA PHE A 842 22.78 -0.74 -6.86
C PHE A 842 22.99 -2.23 -6.59
N SER A 843 23.10 -3.01 -7.65
CA SER A 843 23.49 -4.45 -7.60
C SER A 843 24.96 -4.67 -7.95
N GLU A 844 25.62 -3.68 -8.59
CA GLU A 844 26.99 -3.78 -9.04
C GLU A 844 27.85 -2.61 -8.53
N THR A 845 29.15 -2.80 -8.42
CA THR A 845 30.09 -1.79 -7.90
C THR A 845 30.29 -0.60 -8.83
N ASN A 846 29.97 -0.75 -10.12
CA ASN A 846 30.00 0.29 -11.14
C ASN A 846 28.60 0.73 -11.56
N GLY A 847 27.59 0.62 -10.66
CA GLY A 847 26.23 0.95 -10.95
C GLY A 847 26.01 2.45 -11.22
N GLU A 848 25.10 2.75 -12.15
CA GLU A 848 24.66 4.08 -12.51
C GLU A 848 23.12 4.14 -12.50
N ALA A 849 22.55 5.05 -11.72
CA ALA A 849 21.12 5.31 -11.65
C ALA A 849 20.79 6.60 -12.40
N VAL A 850 19.96 6.52 -13.43
CA VAL A 850 19.62 7.64 -14.32
C VAL A 850 18.19 8.09 -14.08
N TYR A 851 17.98 9.40 -14.12
CA TYR A 851 16.68 10.05 -13.93
C TYR A 851 16.49 11.08 -15.04
N VAL A 852 15.34 11.05 -15.69
CA VAL A 852 14.99 11.92 -16.82
C VAL A 852 13.60 12.52 -16.62
N ALA A 853 13.33 13.63 -17.30
CA ALA A 853 11.97 14.17 -17.39
C ALA A 853 11.58 14.28 -18.87
N ASP A 854 10.30 14.05 -19.16
CA ASP A 854 9.79 14.01 -20.53
C ASP A 854 9.79 15.39 -21.21
N ASP A 855 9.67 16.47 -20.46
CA ASP A 855 9.62 17.82 -21.00
C ASP A 855 10.66 18.76 -20.35
N VAL A 856 11.93 18.56 -20.65
CA VAL A 856 13.04 19.44 -20.26
C VAL A 856 13.50 20.36 -21.38
N THR A 857 12.75 20.46 -22.47
CA THR A 857 13.11 21.24 -23.67
C THR A 857 13.32 22.72 -23.41
N ALA A 858 12.80 23.24 -22.29
CA ALA A 858 12.96 24.63 -21.89
C ALA A 858 14.25 24.92 -21.11
N ILE A 859 14.95 23.89 -20.58
CA ILE A 859 16.15 24.10 -19.76
C ILE A 859 17.39 24.00 -20.64
N LYS A 860 17.91 25.15 -21.09
CA LYS A 860 19.10 25.25 -21.90
C LYS A 860 20.25 25.84 -21.12
N GLY A 861 21.47 25.51 -21.51
CA GLY A 861 22.69 26.06 -20.96
C GLY A 861 23.79 26.08 -21.98
N ASN A 862 24.92 26.68 -21.67
CA ASN A 862 26.16 26.64 -22.40
C ASN A 862 27.33 26.71 -21.42
N ASP A 863 28.57 26.78 -21.93
CA ASP A 863 29.78 26.83 -21.11
C ASP A 863 29.91 28.07 -20.19
N LYS A 864 29.00 29.04 -20.32
CA LYS A 864 28.91 30.24 -19.48
C LYS A 864 27.70 30.21 -18.53
N SER A 865 26.87 29.19 -18.65
CA SER A 865 25.69 29.05 -17.81
C SER A 865 26.06 28.55 -16.41
N THR A 866 25.19 28.89 -15.43
CA THR A 866 25.20 28.27 -14.12
C THR A 866 23.95 27.45 -14.00
N LEU A 867 24.09 26.16 -13.68
CA LEU A 867 23.00 25.27 -13.28
C LEU A 867 23.18 24.92 -11.80
N GLY A 868 22.33 25.48 -10.95
CA GLY A 868 22.37 25.24 -9.52
C GLY A 868 21.07 24.64 -8.99
N MET A 869 21.15 24.02 -7.85
CA MET A 869 20.02 23.42 -7.17
C MET A 869 20.30 23.19 -5.70
N TYR A 870 19.27 23.03 -4.91
CA TYR A 870 19.42 22.51 -3.55
C TYR A 870 19.34 20.99 -3.58
N VAL A 871 20.32 20.34 -2.95
CA VAL A 871 20.42 18.88 -2.85
C VAL A 871 20.43 18.48 -1.39
N PHE A 872 19.46 17.67 -0.97
CA PHE A 872 19.50 16.99 0.32
C PHE A 872 20.28 15.70 0.13
N GLY A 873 21.54 15.70 0.54
CA GLY A 873 22.44 14.57 0.45
C GLY A 873 22.01 13.42 1.38
N ASP A 874 22.42 12.21 1.06
CA ASP A 874 22.06 10.99 1.77
C ASP A 874 23.24 10.29 2.49
N TYR A 875 24.42 10.89 2.44
CA TYR A 875 25.65 10.40 3.08
C TYR A 875 26.08 9.01 2.57
N THR A 876 25.83 8.73 1.30
CA THR A 876 26.17 7.45 0.66
C THR A 876 27.55 7.42 0.00
N PHE A 877 28.19 8.58 -0.16
CA PHE A 877 29.45 8.76 -0.91
C PHE A 877 29.34 8.36 -2.38
N ASN A 878 28.14 8.44 -2.93
CA ASN A 878 27.89 8.39 -4.35
C ASN A 878 28.15 9.77 -4.96
N THR A 879 28.22 9.85 -6.29
CA THR A 879 28.40 11.15 -6.99
C THR A 879 27.18 11.44 -7.83
N LEU A 880 26.63 12.65 -7.68
CA LEU A 880 25.53 13.18 -8.46
C LEU A 880 26.05 13.98 -9.66
N TYR A 881 25.51 13.68 -10.84
CA TYR A 881 25.81 14.34 -12.11
C TYR A 881 24.57 14.95 -12.74
N ALA A 882 24.75 16.05 -13.47
CA ALA A 882 23.79 16.56 -14.43
C ALA A 882 23.95 15.84 -15.77
N LYS A 883 22.86 15.47 -16.42
CA LYS A 883 22.78 14.84 -17.74
C LYS A 883 22.45 15.89 -18.77
N TRP A 884 23.26 16.01 -19.84
CA TRP A 884 23.11 16.98 -20.89
C TRP A 884 23.03 16.34 -22.27
N ALA A 885 22.21 16.89 -23.16
CA ALA A 885 22.30 16.65 -24.60
C ALA A 885 23.08 17.81 -25.22
N VAL A 886 24.18 17.48 -25.86
CA VAL A 886 25.10 18.41 -26.53
C VAL A 886 25.23 17.97 -27.98
N GLU A 887 24.69 18.72 -28.93
CA GLU A 887 24.72 18.40 -30.39
C GLU A 887 24.23 16.98 -30.73
N GLY A 888 23.35 16.40 -29.89
CA GLY A 888 22.78 15.06 -30.03
C GLY A 888 23.50 13.98 -29.24
N ASP A 889 24.64 14.26 -28.63
CA ASP A 889 25.39 13.36 -27.77
C ASP A 889 25.04 13.58 -26.28
N ILE A 890 25.03 12.53 -25.49
CA ILE A 890 24.79 12.64 -24.03
C ILE A 890 26.12 12.83 -23.31
N GLN A 891 26.19 13.89 -22.51
CA GLN A 891 27.33 14.21 -21.64
C GLN A 891 26.88 14.38 -20.19
N TYR A 892 27.83 14.25 -19.27
CA TYR A 892 27.59 14.37 -17.85
C TYR A 892 28.58 15.30 -17.18
N THR A 893 28.08 16.19 -16.32
CA THR A 893 28.93 17.04 -15.50
C THR A 893 28.66 16.81 -14.04
N LYS A 894 29.69 16.82 -13.22
CA LYS A 894 29.54 16.60 -11.78
C LYS A 894 28.78 17.77 -11.14
N ILE A 895 27.86 17.43 -10.24
CA ILE A 895 27.18 18.38 -9.34
C ILE A 895 27.88 18.35 -7.99
N CYS A 896 27.85 17.18 -7.30
CA CYS A 896 28.44 17.04 -5.97
C CYS A 896 28.73 15.58 -5.64
N ASP A 897 29.56 15.37 -4.63
CA ASP A 897 29.64 14.12 -3.92
C ASP A 897 28.60 14.11 -2.78
N LEU A 898 27.95 12.97 -2.57
CA LEU A 898 26.91 12.79 -1.56
C LEU A 898 27.54 12.35 -0.23
N ASP A 899 28.50 13.12 0.27
CA ASP A 899 29.26 12.89 1.49
C ASP A 899 28.73 13.69 2.70
N TYR A 900 27.52 14.24 2.54
CA TYR A 900 26.80 15.00 3.56
C TYR A 900 25.33 14.58 3.64
N ALA A 901 24.64 15.02 4.67
CA ALA A 901 23.20 14.84 4.85
C ALA A 901 22.56 16.14 5.34
N GLY A 902 21.68 16.73 4.51
CA GLY A 902 21.05 18.03 4.70
C GLY A 902 20.96 18.80 3.38
N TRP A 903 20.24 19.93 3.37
CA TRP A 903 20.10 20.77 2.20
C TRP A 903 21.34 21.63 2.00
N LEU A 904 22.03 21.47 0.87
CA LEU A 904 23.09 22.34 0.40
C LEU A 904 22.83 22.80 -1.03
N TYR A 905 23.16 24.04 -1.31
CA TYR A 905 23.18 24.54 -2.68
C TYR A 905 24.39 23.97 -3.40
N GLN A 906 24.15 23.41 -4.58
CA GLN A 906 25.16 22.75 -5.41
C GLN A 906 25.06 23.26 -6.84
N GLU A 907 26.20 23.35 -7.55
CA GLU A 907 26.27 23.78 -8.94
C GLU A 907 26.93 22.71 -9.82
N ALA A 908 26.40 22.51 -11.02
CA ALA A 908 27.00 21.60 -11.96
C ALA A 908 28.28 22.20 -12.57
N GLU A 909 29.33 21.39 -12.70
CA GLU A 909 30.62 21.77 -13.31
C GLU A 909 30.50 21.87 -14.83
N VAL A 910 29.84 22.91 -15.35
CA VAL A 910 29.61 23.08 -16.81
C VAL A 910 30.84 23.37 -17.63
N THR A 911 31.93 23.83 -17.01
CA THR A 911 33.22 24.14 -17.70
C THR A 911 33.87 22.91 -18.37
N ALA A 912 33.42 21.68 -18.05
CA ALA A 912 33.86 20.45 -18.71
C ALA A 912 33.15 20.20 -20.05
N LEU A 913 32.11 20.97 -20.38
CA LEU A 913 31.34 20.82 -21.61
C LEU A 913 32.00 21.67 -22.75
N PRO A 914 31.76 21.31 -24.04
CA PRO A 914 32.31 22.05 -25.17
C PRO A 914 31.95 23.52 -25.15
N ALA A 915 32.92 24.39 -25.36
CA ALA A 915 32.69 25.83 -25.41
C ALA A 915 31.97 26.26 -26.69
N GLY A 916 31.08 27.24 -26.58
CA GLY A 916 30.44 27.91 -27.71
C GLY A 916 29.25 27.15 -28.33
N VAL A 917 28.77 26.08 -27.68
CA VAL A 917 27.55 25.36 -28.07
C VAL A 917 26.49 25.42 -26.98
N ASP A 918 25.25 25.28 -27.35
CA ASP A 918 24.14 25.20 -26.40
C ASP A 918 23.93 23.76 -25.95
N TYR A 919 23.59 23.59 -24.68
CA TYR A 919 23.29 22.32 -24.07
C TYR A 919 21.81 22.28 -23.68
N GLN A 920 21.23 21.08 -23.74
CA GLN A 920 19.91 20.82 -23.18
C GLN A 920 20.07 19.98 -21.92
N PHE A 921 19.57 20.47 -20.80
CA PHE A 921 19.53 19.69 -19.57
C PHE A 921 18.46 18.59 -19.68
N MET A 922 18.84 17.36 -19.39
CA MET A 922 18.01 16.17 -19.57
C MET A 922 17.66 15.47 -18.26
N GLY A 923 18.32 15.78 -17.16
CA GLY A 923 18.09 15.11 -15.88
C GLY A 923 19.35 14.85 -15.08
N PHE A 924 19.35 13.75 -14.33
CA PHE A 924 20.41 13.43 -13.38
C PHE A 924 20.95 12.02 -13.58
N LYS A 925 22.16 11.80 -13.07
CA LYS A 925 22.76 10.49 -12.92
C LYS A 925 23.45 10.40 -11.56
N ILE A 926 23.21 9.31 -10.83
CA ILE A 926 23.93 8.98 -9.61
C ILE A 926 24.84 7.80 -9.91
N VAL A 927 26.13 7.96 -9.67
CA VAL A 927 27.16 6.94 -9.88
C VAL A 927 27.57 6.38 -8.54
N ARG A 928 27.61 5.06 -8.44
CA ARG A 928 27.99 4.35 -7.22
C ARG A 928 29.44 4.68 -6.83
N GLY A 929 29.63 5.10 -5.57
CA GLY A 929 30.93 5.27 -4.93
C GLY A 929 31.52 3.94 -4.44
N THR A 930 32.70 4.03 -3.85
CA THR A 930 33.44 2.86 -3.30
C THR A 930 33.13 2.60 -1.82
N SER A 931 32.38 3.47 -1.16
CA SER A 931 31.99 3.28 0.24
C SER A 931 31.06 2.08 0.40
N PHE A 932 31.14 1.38 1.54
CA PHE A 932 30.18 0.36 1.90
C PHE A 932 28.73 0.90 2.08
N LEU A 933 28.57 2.22 2.24
CA LEU A 933 27.28 2.91 2.29
C LEU A 933 26.69 3.18 0.88
N SER A 934 27.45 2.99 -0.19
CA SER A 934 27.08 3.41 -1.56
C SER A 934 26.01 2.54 -2.23
N GLU A 935 25.61 1.40 -1.62
CA GLU A 935 24.72 0.43 -2.28
C GLU A 935 23.33 0.98 -2.54
N LYS A 936 22.77 1.76 -1.62
CA LYS A 936 21.43 2.33 -1.75
C LYS A 936 21.30 3.67 -1.08
N GLY A 937 20.41 4.53 -1.58
CA GLY A 937 20.16 5.83 -0.97
C GLY A 937 18.93 6.55 -1.51
N GLU A 938 18.69 7.72 -0.91
CA GLU A 938 17.59 8.61 -1.23
C GLU A 938 18.11 10.06 -1.25
N VAL A 939 18.14 10.68 -2.40
CA VAL A 939 18.58 12.08 -2.59
C VAL A 939 17.38 12.92 -2.96
N SER A 940 17.15 14.05 -2.27
CA SER A 940 16.12 14.99 -2.68
C SER A 940 16.75 16.19 -3.39
N ILE A 941 16.13 16.61 -4.50
CA ILE A 941 16.53 17.78 -5.29
C ILE A 941 15.39 18.77 -5.29
N ASP A 942 15.71 20.05 -5.13
CA ASP A 942 14.75 21.13 -5.15
C ASP A 942 15.36 22.42 -5.75
N VAL A 943 14.51 23.33 -6.21
CA VAL A 943 14.85 24.67 -6.70
C VAL A 943 15.94 24.66 -7.76
N LEU A 944 15.56 24.24 -8.97
CA LEU A 944 16.45 24.29 -10.13
C LEU A 944 16.65 25.76 -10.56
N ARG A 945 17.90 26.19 -10.61
CA ARG A 945 18.29 27.56 -10.95
C ARG A 945 19.23 27.57 -12.16
N VAL A 946 18.85 28.27 -13.19
CA VAL A 946 19.64 28.36 -14.43
C VAL A 946 19.90 29.84 -14.78
N ASP A 947 21.14 30.21 -14.97
CA ASP A 947 21.53 31.45 -15.58
C ASP A 947 22.11 31.13 -16.98
N PHE A 948 21.30 31.33 -18.01
CA PHE A 948 21.69 31.11 -19.40
C PHE A 948 22.23 32.40 -20.01
N GLN A 949 23.52 32.43 -20.27
CA GLN A 949 24.17 33.54 -20.98
C GLN A 949 24.25 33.21 -22.47
N GLU A 950 23.52 33.96 -23.30
CA GLU A 950 23.65 33.84 -24.75
C GLU A 950 25.09 34.11 -25.19
N SER A 951 25.63 33.27 -26.06
CA SER A 951 26.95 33.50 -26.64
C SER A 951 26.92 34.80 -27.42
N VAL A 952 27.75 35.76 -27.01
CA VAL A 952 27.83 37.08 -27.63
C VAL A 952 28.37 36.95 -29.04
N ASN A 953 27.50 36.70 -30.01
CA ASN A 953 27.74 36.91 -31.42
C ASN A 953 26.60 37.68 -32.10
N SER A 954 26.07 38.68 -31.45
CA SER A 954 25.34 39.78 -32.11
C SER A 954 25.58 41.05 -31.34
N ALA A 955 26.12 42.02 -32.04
CA ALA A 955 26.18 43.38 -31.57
C ALA A 955 24.75 43.85 -31.23
N VAL A 956 24.45 43.99 -29.98
CA VAL A 956 23.27 44.68 -29.48
C VAL A 956 23.73 45.90 -28.74
N GLU A 957 23.21 47.02 -29.15
CA GLU A 957 23.41 48.34 -28.56
C GLU A 957 23.14 48.31 -27.05
N ASP A 958 23.94 49.08 -26.31
CA ASP A 958 23.85 49.28 -24.85
C ASP A 958 22.42 49.48 -24.36
N VAL A 959 21.86 48.48 -23.73
CA VAL A 959 20.71 48.70 -22.85
C VAL A 959 21.26 49.19 -21.53
N VAL A 960 21.08 50.47 -21.29
CA VAL A 960 21.41 51.13 -20.01
C VAL A 960 20.71 50.37 -18.89
N ALA A 961 21.47 49.79 -17.99
CA ALA A 961 20.95 49.18 -16.78
C ALA A 961 20.07 50.19 -15.99
N PRO A 962 18.95 49.80 -15.42
CA PRO A 962 18.09 50.68 -14.64
C PRO A 962 18.87 51.23 -13.45
N GLU A 963 18.88 52.54 -13.33
CA GLU A 963 19.68 53.31 -12.36
C GLU A 963 19.30 53.08 -10.90
N GLN A 964 18.24 52.31 -10.62
CA GLN A 964 17.80 52.00 -9.25
C GLN A 964 17.18 50.62 -9.14
N ALA A 965 17.63 49.86 -8.15
CA ALA A 965 16.97 48.61 -7.74
C ALA A 965 15.51 48.86 -7.30
N PRO A 966 14.57 47.93 -7.60
CA PRO A 966 13.18 48.09 -7.23
C PRO A 966 13.02 48.17 -5.70
N LEU A 967 12.40 49.23 -5.21
CA LEU A 967 12.10 49.40 -3.78
C LEU A 967 10.76 48.76 -3.41
N LYS A 968 10.74 47.90 -2.41
CA LYS A 968 9.50 47.33 -1.85
C LYS A 968 8.97 48.25 -0.76
N THR A 969 7.72 48.66 -0.86
CA THR A 969 7.02 49.48 0.16
C THR A 969 5.70 48.80 0.57
N ILE A 970 5.33 48.96 1.83
CA ILE A 970 4.02 48.49 2.32
C ILE A 970 3.21 49.74 2.65
N GLU A 971 2.09 49.96 1.94
CA GLU A 971 1.16 51.01 2.19
C GLU A 971 -0.25 50.44 2.36
N ASN A 972 -0.95 50.83 3.41
CA ASN A 972 -2.31 50.36 3.76
C ASN A 972 -2.42 48.83 3.84
N GLY A 973 -1.32 48.13 4.23
CA GLY A 973 -1.27 46.66 4.35
C GLY A 973 -1.04 45.92 3.04
N TYR A 974 -0.79 46.59 1.93
CA TYR A 974 -0.47 45.98 0.64
C TYR A 974 0.98 46.25 0.25
N LEU A 975 1.62 45.19 -0.28
CA LEU A 975 2.98 45.28 -0.80
C LEU A 975 2.97 45.87 -2.21
N HIS A 976 3.78 46.93 -2.38
CA HIS A 976 4.02 47.60 -3.65
C HIS A 976 5.50 47.53 -4.05
N ILE A 977 5.77 47.48 -5.35
CA ILE A 977 7.10 47.55 -5.94
C ILE A 977 7.24 48.88 -6.66
N LEU A 978 8.15 49.70 -6.21
CA LEU A 978 8.49 50.95 -6.87
C LEU A 978 9.69 50.75 -7.78
N LEU A 979 9.49 50.90 -9.08
CA LEU A 979 10.54 50.79 -10.09
C LEU A 979 10.51 52.05 -10.98
N ASN A 980 11.61 52.74 -11.05
CA ASN A 980 11.75 54.02 -11.83
C ASN A 980 10.64 55.02 -11.59
N GLY A 981 10.24 55.16 -10.32
CA GLY A 981 9.21 56.13 -9.92
C GLY A 981 7.77 55.69 -10.21
N VAL A 982 7.57 54.50 -10.76
CA VAL A 982 6.25 53.91 -10.99
C VAL A 982 5.99 52.84 -9.97
N LYS A 983 4.80 52.89 -9.34
CA LYS A 983 4.38 51.91 -8.32
C LYS A 983 3.58 50.77 -8.98
N TYR A 984 3.93 49.54 -8.65
CA TYR A 984 3.30 48.33 -9.13
C TYR A 984 2.75 47.52 -7.95
N ASN A 985 1.67 46.77 -8.14
CA ASN A 985 1.22 45.77 -7.18
C ASN A 985 2.01 44.44 -7.39
N VAL A 986 1.76 43.47 -6.55
CA VAL A 986 2.45 42.16 -6.60
C VAL A 986 2.15 41.37 -7.88
N GLN A 987 1.12 41.69 -8.66
CA GLN A 987 0.83 41.14 -9.96
C GLN A 987 1.45 41.88 -11.13
N GLY A 988 2.26 42.95 -10.86
CA GLY A 988 2.92 43.74 -11.88
C GLY A 988 2.04 44.84 -12.52
N ALA A 989 0.84 45.08 -11.98
CA ALA A 989 -0.01 46.16 -12.50
C ALA A 989 0.33 47.50 -11.84
N VAL A 990 0.33 48.59 -12.64
CA VAL A 990 0.58 49.95 -12.13
C VAL A 990 -0.49 50.37 -11.17
N VAL A 991 -0.12 50.77 -9.96
CA VAL A 991 -0.98 51.33 -8.95
C VAL A 991 -0.95 52.88 -9.07
N LYS A 992 -2.09 53.47 -9.40
CA LYS A 992 -2.21 54.93 -9.51
C LYS A 992 -2.25 55.60 -8.14
#